data_5bd1d8d51a9c6d0db2db03283609a88b
#
_entry.id   5bd1d8d51a9c6d0db2db03283609a88b
#
_cell.length_a   1.000
_cell.length_b   1.000
_cell.length_c   1.000
_cell.angle_alpha   90.00
_cell.angle_beta   90.00
_cell.angle_gamma   90.00
#
_symmetry.space_group_name_H-M   'P 1'
#
loop_
_entity.id
_entity.type
_entity.pdbx_description
1 polymer ?
#
loop_
_entity_poly.entity_id
_entity_poly.type
_entity_poly.pdbx_seq_one_letter_code
_entity_poly.pdbx_strand_id
1 'polypeptide(L)'
;MKKTLKLFMSVLMTFMLIFVYSFGNLVYANGTKIEESEYASYQEKETLKEMDLGYGIKYTNVKAISTAKRCNNQSDVIDSLQNVNFVSVPSRKDVRIVNFTYPNPQGWTKQTLTKVVERFENDNPGWTVIAGVNGDFYDIKGLDKALPYHTTGSALSNGDLLRVVESKSIGYKNDGSNNSFVATEKLTFSKNHFLTIYDENENIIYETEVEFLNTEPGDNQTAVYYTYKENVGGGTPNLITTTVPSQNSYIVISANRCLPTKNVVFAKGTIDKINETRELSFGQFAIVTKDEKVKEKLASGTLVRIQKKVTGDLEDCDQIQAVGSTLVENGIVSTNNSDGMREDRHPRTCIGIQENGNLFFCVIDGRQASSGMYGMTQDEQGVLMKYYGCTMAYNIDGGGSSTFGIRNEKGEFVVVNSPSDNNERQNANFLLITVPSLKMKYSDYTDTSLVASYGKISKDVEIKNVKVLIDNREINMTSSELLIDDLKPATTYQIKYNYDVTYKGINTNKTSYVTEFTTGKAAPYLANGYFDILDDTFILEYDVVDTEGLITFASVNYGNKTDFVTDISSDYIECDLSSLSNLSTYISIDYDVKSSPNRTSHKNFVITWLPCDVNYNEYLEKDVVAIEDIVKKANEKIVENAYDLTKSVEIIKEARVEISKIKTASEHTSAAIEMAKKDAKEKVYKSIESKKYSKKNQEKVDQILKDFESKLNEATDLD
;
A
#
# COMPACT_ATOMS: atom_id res chain seq x y z
N MET A 1 -55.44 36.85 9.46
CA MET A 1 -54.77 37.19 8.19
C MET A 1 -53.41 37.90 8.34
N LYS A 2 -53.25 38.95 9.13
CA LYS A 2 -51.95 39.67 9.26
C LYS A 2 -50.83 38.86 9.96
N LYS A 3 -51.13 37.92 10.88
CA LYS A 3 -50.11 37.05 11.54
C LYS A 3 -49.62 35.91 10.63
N THR A 4 -50.54 35.36 9.82
CA THR A 4 -50.23 34.26 8.88
C THR A 4 -49.38 34.77 7.71
N LEU A 5 -49.60 35.99 7.27
CA LEU A 5 -48.83 36.60 6.18
C LEU A 5 -47.39 36.94 6.62
N LYS A 6 -47.18 37.39 7.90
CA LYS A 6 -45.83 37.61 8.44
C LYS A 6 -45.05 36.34 8.62
N LEU A 7 -45.67 35.23 9.01
CA LEU A 7 -45.03 33.92 9.12
C LEU A 7 -44.64 33.37 7.73
N PHE A 8 -45.53 33.55 6.73
CA PHE A 8 -45.25 33.13 5.34
C PHE A 8 -44.12 33.95 4.71
N MET A 9 -44.06 35.25 4.94
CA MET A 9 -42.94 36.09 4.47
C MET A 9 -41.64 35.82 5.22
N SER A 10 -41.66 35.48 6.51
CA SER A 10 -40.47 35.07 7.25
C SER A 10 -39.93 33.73 6.78
N VAL A 11 -40.80 32.76 6.53
CA VAL A 11 -40.41 31.44 5.98
C VAL A 11 -39.88 31.55 4.54
N LEU A 12 -40.51 32.43 3.72
CA LEU A 12 -40.05 32.69 2.35
C LEU A 12 -38.69 33.40 2.33
N MET A 13 -38.46 34.37 3.27
CA MET A 13 -37.16 35.02 3.42
C MET A 13 -36.08 34.10 3.95
N THR A 14 -36.42 33.17 4.85
CA THR A 14 -35.49 32.14 5.34
C THR A 14 -35.20 31.12 4.23
N PHE A 15 -36.19 30.73 3.43
CA PHE A 15 -35.96 29.89 2.26
C PHE A 15 -35.14 30.60 1.18
N MET A 16 -35.33 31.87 0.92
CA MET A 16 -34.49 32.67 0.01
C MET A 16 -33.04 32.80 0.55
N LEU A 17 -32.85 33.00 1.85
CA LEU A 17 -31.53 33.05 2.46
C LEU A 17 -30.83 31.69 2.43
N ILE A 18 -31.55 30.61 2.68
CA ILE A 18 -31.01 29.24 2.54
C ILE A 18 -30.72 28.93 1.05
N PHE A 19 -31.54 29.38 0.12
CA PHE A 19 -31.29 29.26 -1.33
C PHE A 19 -30.08 30.09 -1.78
N VAL A 20 -29.88 31.29 -1.24
CA VAL A 20 -28.71 32.13 -1.57
C VAL A 20 -27.43 31.53 -0.93
N TYR A 21 -27.52 30.95 0.27
CA TYR A 21 -26.35 30.22 0.88
C TYR A 21 -26.06 28.87 0.26
N SER A 22 -27.08 28.19 -0.33
CA SER A 22 -26.87 26.90 -1.02
C SER A 22 -26.45 27.05 -2.47
N PHE A 23 -26.58 28.22 -3.08
CA PHE A 23 -26.20 28.50 -4.48
C PHE A 23 -24.92 29.29 -4.62
N GLY A 24 -24.22 29.61 -3.52
CA GLY A 24 -22.88 30.21 -3.55
C GLY A 24 -21.80 29.31 -4.15
N ASN A 25 -22.11 28.05 -4.48
CA ASN A 25 -21.17 27.07 -5.04
C ASN A 25 -21.68 26.40 -6.33
N LEU A 26 -22.56 27.03 -7.10
CA LEU A 26 -22.98 26.42 -8.37
C LEU A 26 -23.20 27.47 -9.45
N VAL A 27 -22.59 27.17 -10.56
CA VAL A 27 -22.81 27.71 -11.91
C VAL A 27 -21.86 28.84 -12.31
N TYR A 28 -20.65 28.48 -12.67
CA TYR A 28 -20.00 29.14 -13.79
C TYR A 28 -20.53 28.53 -15.11
N ALA A 29 -21.74 28.91 -15.48
CA ALA A 29 -22.24 28.71 -16.82
C ALA A 29 -21.92 29.94 -17.66
N ASN A 30 -20.97 29.76 -18.60
CA ASN A 30 -20.76 30.55 -19.81
C ASN A 30 -20.79 32.11 -19.69
N GLY A 31 -20.02 32.65 -18.75
CA GLY A 31 -19.54 34.01 -18.83
C GLY A 31 -18.05 33.92 -18.44
N THR A 32 -17.17 34.06 -19.41
CA THR A 32 -15.72 33.97 -19.18
C THR A 32 -15.27 35.10 -18.25
N LYS A 33 -15.15 34.83 -16.94
CA LYS A 33 -14.53 35.75 -16.00
C LYS A 33 -13.11 35.98 -16.48
N ILE A 34 -12.75 37.22 -16.72
CA ILE A 34 -11.39 37.66 -16.98
C ILE A 34 -10.94 38.44 -15.77
N GLU A 35 -9.81 38.09 -15.18
CA GLU A 35 -9.14 38.90 -14.17
C GLU A 35 -8.01 39.68 -14.82
N GLU A 36 -7.91 40.97 -14.55
CA GLU A 36 -6.94 41.86 -15.19
C GLU A 36 -6.22 42.74 -14.16
N SER A 37 -4.98 43.08 -14.48
CA SER A 37 -4.18 44.11 -13.86
C SER A 37 -3.60 45.04 -14.92
N GLU A 38 -2.82 46.05 -14.50
CA GLU A 38 -2.11 46.94 -15.41
C GLU A 38 -1.22 46.19 -16.41
N TYR A 39 -0.61 45.05 -15.98
CA TYR A 39 0.45 44.34 -16.76
C TYR A 39 0.06 42.94 -17.25
N ALA A 40 -1.03 42.37 -16.80
CA ALA A 40 -1.40 41.00 -17.17
C ALA A 40 -2.92 40.80 -17.13
N SER A 41 -3.36 39.72 -17.82
CA SER A 41 -4.72 39.16 -17.65
C SER A 41 -4.68 37.66 -17.59
N TYR A 42 -5.73 37.07 -17.01
CA TYR A 42 -5.91 35.61 -16.91
C TYR A 42 -7.37 35.24 -17.19
N GLN A 43 -7.54 34.19 -17.99
CA GLN A 43 -8.84 33.65 -18.34
C GLN A 43 -8.78 32.13 -18.33
N GLU A 44 -9.55 31.47 -17.47
CA GLU A 44 -9.79 30.03 -17.54
C GLU A 44 -10.62 29.70 -18.78
N LYS A 45 -10.26 28.63 -19.49
CA LYS A 45 -10.96 28.17 -20.69
C LYS A 45 -11.69 26.87 -20.48
N GLU A 46 -11.09 25.93 -19.77
CA GLU A 46 -11.62 24.58 -19.61
C GLU A 46 -11.06 23.92 -18.35
N THR A 47 -11.93 23.29 -17.58
CA THR A 47 -11.53 22.38 -16.51
C THR A 47 -11.23 21.01 -17.13
N LEU A 48 -9.98 20.57 -17.08
CA LEU A 48 -9.54 19.30 -17.64
C LEU A 48 -9.77 18.13 -16.69
N LYS A 49 -9.60 18.36 -15.41
CA LYS A 49 -9.76 17.33 -14.38
C LYS A 49 -10.15 17.94 -13.04
N GLU A 50 -11.03 17.25 -12.32
CA GLU A 50 -11.33 17.50 -10.91
C GLU A 50 -11.27 16.19 -10.15
N MET A 51 -10.76 16.23 -8.92
CA MET A 51 -10.68 15.07 -8.04
C MET A 51 -10.87 15.49 -6.59
N ASP A 52 -11.78 14.84 -5.89
CA ASP A 52 -11.90 14.98 -4.44
C ASP A 52 -10.80 14.15 -3.76
N LEU A 53 -9.90 14.81 -3.04
CA LEU A 53 -8.83 14.17 -2.28
C LEU A 53 -9.26 13.85 -0.83
N GLY A 54 -10.52 14.06 -0.51
CA GLY A 54 -11.03 13.96 0.85
C GLY A 54 -10.72 15.20 1.70
N TYR A 55 -11.21 15.21 2.93
CA TYR A 55 -11.02 16.31 3.89
C TYR A 55 -11.48 17.71 3.40
N GLY A 56 -12.34 17.75 2.37
CA GLY A 56 -12.75 18.99 1.71
C GLY A 56 -11.70 19.59 0.77
N ILE A 57 -10.66 18.81 0.43
CA ILE A 57 -9.59 19.22 -0.47
C ILE A 57 -9.90 18.72 -1.86
N LYS A 58 -9.93 19.63 -2.82
CA LYS A 58 -10.21 19.34 -4.22
C LYS A 58 -9.00 19.69 -5.07
N TYR A 59 -8.50 18.73 -5.82
CA TYR A 59 -7.54 18.98 -6.89
C TYR A 59 -8.28 19.37 -8.16
N THR A 60 -7.74 20.38 -8.85
CA THR A 60 -8.26 20.82 -10.14
C THR A 60 -7.11 21.08 -11.11
N ASN A 61 -7.28 20.62 -12.34
CA ASN A 61 -6.41 20.95 -13.46
C ASN A 61 -7.22 21.69 -14.52
N VAL A 62 -6.72 22.84 -14.94
CA VAL A 62 -7.40 23.68 -15.91
C VAL A 62 -6.49 24.11 -17.05
N LYS A 63 -7.10 24.28 -18.22
CA LYS A 63 -6.52 24.97 -19.35
C LYS A 63 -6.96 26.43 -19.34
N ALA A 64 -5.99 27.32 -19.50
CA ALA A 64 -6.25 28.76 -19.45
C ALA A 64 -5.44 29.51 -20.53
N ILE A 65 -5.71 30.77 -20.68
CA ILE A 65 -4.88 31.73 -21.41
C ILE A 65 -4.50 32.83 -20.43
N SER A 66 -3.23 33.21 -20.44
CA SER A 66 -2.75 34.43 -19.80
C SER A 66 -2.12 35.38 -20.83
N THR A 67 -2.19 36.65 -20.55
CA THR A 67 -1.63 37.72 -21.38
C THR A 67 -0.63 38.50 -20.55
N ALA A 68 0.59 38.68 -21.03
CA ALA A 68 1.58 39.53 -20.41
C ALA A 68 1.78 40.80 -21.27
N LYS A 69 1.59 41.98 -20.72
CA LYS A 69 1.86 43.25 -21.39
C LYS A 69 3.34 43.64 -21.35
N ARG A 70 4.12 42.97 -20.48
CA ARG A 70 5.58 43.06 -20.41
C ARG A 70 6.16 41.65 -20.17
N CYS A 71 7.07 41.23 -21.05
CA CYS A 71 7.72 39.96 -20.94
C CYS A 71 9.08 40.05 -21.64
N ASN A 72 10.18 39.79 -20.91
CA ASN A 72 11.54 39.95 -21.46
C ASN A 72 11.98 38.77 -22.31
N ASN A 73 11.66 37.56 -21.93
CA ASN A 73 12.13 36.36 -22.62
C ASN A 73 11.18 35.84 -23.69
N GLN A 74 10.01 36.46 -23.87
CA GLN A 74 8.99 36.12 -24.86
C GLN A 74 8.27 37.38 -25.34
N SER A 75 9.05 38.43 -25.73
CA SER A 75 8.54 39.77 -26.08
C SER A 75 7.54 39.80 -27.24
N ASP A 76 7.68 38.85 -28.18
CA ASP A 76 6.81 38.75 -29.37
C ASP A 76 5.54 37.91 -29.10
N VAL A 77 5.42 37.31 -27.91
CA VAL A 77 4.30 36.46 -27.52
C VAL A 77 3.51 37.12 -26.42
N ILE A 78 2.38 37.75 -26.76
CA ILE A 78 1.50 38.44 -25.82
C ILE A 78 0.72 37.42 -25.00
N ASP A 79 0.06 36.44 -25.69
CA ASP A 79 -0.75 35.40 -25.07
C ASP A 79 0.03 34.11 -24.91
N SER A 80 -0.21 33.38 -23.82
CA SER A 80 0.34 32.06 -23.58
C SER A 80 -0.76 31.12 -23.13
N LEU A 81 -0.79 29.92 -23.69
CA LEU A 81 -1.59 28.84 -23.14
C LEU A 81 -1.02 28.41 -21.82
N GLN A 82 -1.90 28.06 -20.89
CA GLN A 82 -1.55 27.65 -19.55
C GLN A 82 -2.16 26.29 -19.22
N ASN A 83 -1.40 25.42 -18.59
CA ASN A 83 -1.85 24.24 -17.88
C ASN A 83 -1.60 24.48 -16.41
N VAL A 84 -2.67 24.63 -15.64
CA VAL A 84 -2.63 25.05 -14.23
C VAL A 84 -3.14 23.94 -13.36
N ASN A 85 -2.33 23.51 -12.40
CA ASN A 85 -2.65 22.48 -11.42
C ASN A 85 -2.76 23.14 -10.05
N PHE A 86 -3.84 22.92 -9.33
CA PHE A 86 -4.01 23.51 -8.01
C PHE A 86 -4.85 22.69 -7.05
N VAL A 87 -4.68 22.96 -5.75
CA VAL A 87 -5.56 22.50 -4.68
C VAL A 87 -5.94 23.69 -3.81
N SER A 88 -7.18 23.67 -3.33
CA SER A 88 -7.66 24.54 -2.24
C SER A 88 -7.80 23.68 -0.98
N VAL A 89 -7.12 24.07 0.09
CA VAL A 89 -7.00 23.30 1.34
C VAL A 89 -7.73 24.06 2.44
N PRO A 90 -8.85 23.54 2.95
CA PRO A 90 -9.60 24.21 4.01
C PRO A 90 -8.81 24.23 5.33
N SER A 91 -9.04 25.25 6.14
CA SER A 91 -8.49 25.34 7.49
C SER A 91 -9.17 24.29 8.38
N ARG A 92 -8.45 23.20 8.69
CA ARG A 92 -8.94 22.05 9.48
C ARG A 92 -7.86 21.59 10.45
N LYS A 93 -8.29 21.12 11.63
CA LYS A 93 -7.35 20.56 12.63
C LYS A 93 -6.73 19.22 12.19
N ASP A 94 -7.43 18.47 11.33
CA ASP A 94 -7.01 17.15 10.81
C ASP A 94 -6.32 17.22 9.44
N VAL A 95 -5.93 18.42 8.99
CA VAL A 95 -5.08 18.64 7.82
C VAL A 95 -3.84 19.41 8.24
N ARG A 96 -2.66 18.92 7.87
CA ARG A 96 -1.39 19.57 8.18
C ARG A 96 -0.65 19.95 6.90
N ILE A 97 -0.03 21.12 6.91
CA ILE A 97 0.99 21.49 5.93
C ILE A 97 2.35 21.23 6.58
N VAL A 98 3.21 20.49 5.92
CA VAL A 98 4.54 20.15 6.42
C VAL A 98 5.60 20.64 5.44
N ASN A 99 6.49 21.50 5.91
CA ASN A 99 7.72 21.86 5.20
C ASN A 99 8.75 20.77 5.42
N PHE A 100 8.84 19.82 4.50
CA PHE A 100 9.68 18.64 4.65
C PHE A 100 10.97 18.73 3.86
N THR A 101 12.07 18.41 4.53
CA THR A 101 13.40 18.21 3.93
C THR A 101 13.79 16.75 4.05
N TYR A 102 14.35 16.16 2.99
CA TYR A 102 14.81 14.78 3.06
C TYR A 102 15.91 14.63 4.16
N PRO A 103 15.78 13.69 5.09
CA PRO A 103 16.72 13.54 6.20
C PRO A 103 18.15 13.28 5.72
N ASN A 104 19.08 14.07 6.24
CA ASN A 104 20.51 13.85 6.11
C ASN A 104 21.18 14.26 7.44
N PRO A 105 21.82 13.35 8.15
CA PRO A 105 22.41 13.63 9.47
C PRO A 105 23.40 14.79 9.49
N GLN A 106 24.14 15.01 8.41
CA GLN A 106 25.26 15.96 8.37
C GLN A 106 25.08 17.10 7.34
N GLY A 107 23.88 17.28 6.79
CA GLY A 107 23.71 18.28 5.74
C GLY A 107 22.31 18.36 5.15
N TRP A 108 22.28 18.81 3.91
CA TRP A 108 21.10 18.85 3.07
C TRP A 108 21.22 17.84 1.94
N THR A 109 20.08 17.33 1.50
CA THR A 109 20.02 16.39 0.38
C THR A 109 18.88 16.81 -0.54
N LYS A 110 19.17 16.87 -1.82
CA LYS A 110 18.13 17.05 -2.84
C LYS A 110 17.45 15.72 -3.11
N GLN A 111 16.12 15.74 -3.26
CA GLN A 111 15.37 14.56 -3.62
C GLN A 111 14.14 14.91 -4.46
N THR A 112 13.56 13.95 -5.17
CA THR A 112 12.29 14.09 -5.89
C THR A 112 11.11 14.11 -4.93
N LEU A 113 10.00 14.74 -5.32
CA LEU A 113 8.78 14.80 -4.50
C LEU A 113 8.26 13.39 -4.19
N THR A 114 8.25 12.49 -5.17
CA THR A 114 7.78 11.11 -4.97
C THR A 114 8.57 10.36 -3.90
N LYS A 115 9.90 10.47 -3.90
CA LYS A 115 10.76 9.85 -2.86
C LYS A 115 10.64 10.53 -1.50
N VAL A 116 10.39 11.83 -1.50
CA VAL A 116 10.14 12.59 -0.26
C VAL A 116 8.84 12.14 0.40
N VAL A 117 7.79 11.93 -0.39
CA VAL A 117 6.50 11.43 0.11
C VAL A 117 6.66 10.02 0.70
N GLU A 118 7.31 9.12 0.00
CA GLU A 118 7.61 7.77 0.50
C GLU A 118 8.36 7.83 1.83
N ARG A 119 9.40 8.66 1.91
CA ARG A 119 10.20 8.83 3.12
C ARG A 119 9.40 9.43 4.26
N PHE A 120 8.61 10.46 3.99
CA PHE A 120 7.77 11.09 5.00
C PHE A 120 6.79 10.09 5.63
N GLU A 121 6.09 9.30 4.81
CA GLU A 121 5.11 8.31 5.28
C GLU A 121 5.76 7.16 6.06
N ASN A 122 6.98 6.79 5.71
CA ASN A 122 7.74 5.78 6.46
C ASN A 122 8.22 6.31 7.83
N ASP A 123 8.64 7.56 7.90
CA ASP A 123 9.12 8.20 9.14
C ASP A 123 7.95 8.64 10.05
N ASN A 124 6.73 8.82 9.49
CA ASN A 124 5.55 9.30 10.19
C ASN A 124 4.36 8.35 10.01
N PRO A 125 4.43 7.10 10.51
CA PRO A 125 3.33 6.16 10.40
C PRO A 125 2.08 6.71 11.12
N GLY A 126 0.96 6.66 10.45
CA GLY A 126 -0.28 7.34 10.87
C GLY A 126 -0.57 8.61 10.10
N TRP A 127 0.29 8.98 9.14
CA TRP A 127 0.11 10.13 8.26
C TRP A 127 0.24 9.74 6.78
N THR A 128 -0.59 10.30 5.94
CA THR A 128 -0.54 10.14 4.49
C THR A 128 -0.46 11.51 3.81
N VAL A 129 0.41 11.62 2.80
CA VAL A 129 0.49 12.79 1.93
C VAL A 129 -0.57 12.66 0.84
N ILE A 130 -1.49 13.61 0.77
CA ILE A 130 -2.55 13.65 -0.24
C ILE A 130 -2.25 14.57 -1.41
N ALA A 131 -1.43 15.61 -1.18
CA ALA A 131 -0.88 16.46 -2.22
C ALA A 131 0.45 17.07 -1.76
N GLY A 132 1.25 17.53 -2.71
CA GLY A 132 2.51 18.21 -2.40
C GLY A 132 3.05 19.01 -3.58
N VAL A 133 3.81 20.06 -3.24
CA VAL A 133 4.50 20.92 -4.22
C VAL A 133 5.95 21.13 -3.78
N ASN A 134 6.82 21.54 -4.72
CA ASN A 134 8.17 21.98 -4.38
C ASN A 134 8.15 23.19 -3.43
N GLY A 135 9.23 23.38 -2.71
CA GLY A 135 9.36 24.42 -1.69
C GLY A 135 10.14 25.67 -2.12
N ASP A 136 11.05 26.10 -1.25
CA ASP A 136 11.88 27.29 -1.40
C ASP A 136 12.95 27.14 -2.49
N PHE A 137 13.47 28.26 -2.94
CA PHE A 137 14.73 28.31 -3.68
C PHE A 137 15.85 27.64 -2.86
N TYR A 138 16.86 27.10 -3.53
CA TYR A 138 17.93 26.38 -2.86
C TYR A 138 19.25 26.44 -3.63
N ASP A 139 20.36 26.08 -2.97
CA ASP A 139 21.69 25.97 -3.60
C ASP A 139 21.75 24.77 -4.56
N ILE A 140 21.11 24.91 -5.73
CA ILE A 140 20.96 23.84 -6.70
C ILE A 140 22.29 23.23 -7.18
N LYS A 141 23.36 24.06 -7.26
CA LYS A 141 24.69 23.66 -7.75
C LYS A 141 25.64 23.25 -6.63
N GLY A 142 25.25 23.34 -5.36
CA GLY A 142 26.14 23.08 -4.22
C GLY A 142 27.31 24.06 -4.21
N LEU A 143 27.04 25.35 -4.40
CA LEU A 143 28.06 26.41 -4.40
C LEU A 143 28.58 26.69 -2.99
N ASP A 144 27.70 26.59 -2.00
CA ASP A 144 28.11 26.57 -0.59
C ASP A 144 28.78 25.23 -0.26
N LYS A 145 30.09 25.18 -0.32
CA LYS A 145 30.87 23.94 -0.06
C LYS A 145 30.84 23.51 1.40
N ALA A 146 30.57 24.42 2.31
CA ALA A 146 30.45 24.11 3.75
C ALA A 146 29.14 23.39 4.07
N LEU A 147 28.04 23.81 3.45
CA LEU A 147 26.70 23.23 3.65
C LEU A 147 25.90 23.23 2.33
N PRO A 148 26.27 22.38 1.35
CA PRO A 148 25.67 22.40 0.02
C PRO A 148 24.19 22.03 0.02
N TYR A 149 23.48 22.53 -0.99
CA TYR A 149 22.07 22.21 -1.29
C TYR A 149 21.04 22.72 -0.28
N HIS A 150 21.43 23.59 0.67
CA HIS A 150 20.50 24.18 1.63
C HIS A 150 19.44 25.06 0.94
N THR A 151 18.29 25.28 1.60
CA THR A 151 17.31 26.28 1.18
C THR A 151 17.92 27.69 1.24
N THR A 152 17.49 28.57 0.34
CA THR A 152 17.97 29.95 0.29
C THR A 152 17.58 30.71 1.54
N GLY A 153 16.34 30.57 1.98
CA GLY A 153 15.86 31.18 3.20
C GLY A 153 15.72 30.22 4.36
N SER A 154 15.01 30.66 5.38
CA SER A 154 14.77 29.89 6.60
C SER A 154 13.87 28.69 6.37
N ALA A 155 14.12 27.63 7.14
CA ALA A 155 13.34 26.41 7.13
C ALA A 155 13.11 25.88 8.55
N LEU A 156 11.84 25.84 8.96
CA LEU A 156 11.36 25.17 10.17
C LEU A 156 10.47 24.00 9.74
N SER A 157 10.76 22.83 10.27
CA SER A 157 10.04 21.59 9.97
C SER A 157 9.68 20.87 11.26
N ASN A 158 8.37 20.79 11.57
CA ASN A 158 7.88 20.16 12.82
C ASN A 158 8.58 20.70 14.09
N GLY A 159 8.83 22.01 14.14
CA GLY A 159 9.52 22.67 15.25
C GLY A 159 11.05 22.55 15.25
N ASP A 160 11.66 21.86 14.27
CA ASP A 160 13.12 21.80 14.07
C ASP A 160 13.55 22.91 13.10
N LEU A 161 14.28 23.91 13.60
CA LEU A 161 14.76 25.07 12.86
C LEU A 161 16.06 24.76 12.12
N LEU A 162 15.94 24.22 10.92
CA LEU A 162 17.03 23.67 10.12
C LEU A 162 17.90 24.75 9.46
N ARG A 163 17.35 25.91 9.18
CA ARG A 163 18.03 27.04 8.53
C ARG A 163 17.59 28.34 9.17
N VAL A 164 18.57 29.18 9.49
CA VAL A 164 18.38 30.49 10.12
C VAL A 164 18.86 31.58 9.19
N VAL A 165 17.94 32.27 8.54
CA VAL A 165 18.18 33.40 7.63
C VAL A 165 17.06 34.41 7.80
N GLU A 166 17.38 35.69 7.93
CA GLU A 166 16.40 36.76 7.90
C GLU A 166 15.81 36.87 6.48
N SER A 167 14.68 36.25 6.25
CA SER A 167 14.01 36.18 4.94
C SER A 167 12.53 36.48 5.05
N LYS A 168 11.93 36.94 3.93
CA LYS A 168 10.49 36.92 3.78
C LYS A 168 10.03 35.49 3.89
N SER A 169 9.09 35.21 4.78
CA SER A 169 8.72 33.85 5.13
C SER A 169 7.22 33.72 5.41
N ILE A 170 6.71 32.52 5.22
CA ILE A 170 5.40 32.10 5.65
C ILE A 170 5.53 31.00 6.68
N GLY A 171 4.59 30.96 7.60
CA GLY A 171 4.49 29.94 8.62
C GLY A 171 3.10 29.33 8.69
N TYR A 172 3.03 28.09 9.16
CA TYR A 172 1.80 27.35 9.37
C TYR A 172 1.74 26.88 10.83
N LYS A 173 0.60 27.14 11.49
CA LYS A 173 0.36 26.71 12.87
C LYS A 173 -0.23 25.30 12.97
N ASN A 174 -0.84 24.80 11.90
CA ASN A 174 -1.53 23.52 11.85
C ASN A 174 -2.52 23.27 13.00
N ASP A 175 -3.15 24.32 13.50
CA ASP A 175 -4.12 24.30 14.60
C ASP A 175 -5.57 24.24 14.13
N GLY A 176 -5.79 24.37 12.81
CA GLY A 176 -7.09 24.40 12.16
C GLY A 176 -7.85 25.73 12.39
N SER A 177 -7.15 26.77 12.86
CA SER A 177 -7.71 28.11 12.92
C SER A 177 -7.67 28.80 11.55
N ASN A 178 -8.48 29.82 11.36
CA ASN A 178 -8.40 30.65 10.14
C ASN A 178 -7.08 31.47 10.05
N ASN A 179 -6.30 31.47 11.11
CA ASN A 179 -4.98 32.14 11.18
C ASN A 179 -3.83 31.10 11.08
N SER A 180 -4.08 29.93 10.54
CA SER A 180 -3.06 28.88 10.40
C SER A 180 -1.93 29.25 9.43
N PHE A 181 -2.15 30.25 8.55
CA PHE A 181 -1.15 30.80 7.65
C PHE A 181 -0.80 32.22 8.09
N VAL A 182 0.47 32.44 8.37
CA VAL A 182 1.03 33.75 8.79
C VAL A 182 2.21 34.06 7.88
N ALA A 183 2.35 35.34 7.50
CA ALA A 183 3.46 35.80 6.70
C ALA A 183 4.21 36.94 7.41
N THR A 184 5.54 37.00 7.19
CA THR A 184 6.37 38.11 7.62
C THR A 184 7.34 38.51 6.54
N GLU A 185 7.59 39.81 6.40
CA GLU A 185 8.61 40.34 5.47
C GLU A 185 10.03 40.03 5.93
N LYS A 186 10.24 39.89 7.24
CA LYS A 186 11.55 39.59 7.82
C LYS A 186 11.42 38.69 9.04
N LEU A 187 11.81 37.45 8.88
CA LEU A 187 11.85 36.48 9.96
C LEU A 187 12.92 36.84 10.98
N THR A 188 12.59 36.83 12.26
CA THR A 188 13.49 37.17 13.36
C THR A 188 13.72 35.98 14.30
N PHE A 189 14.85 36.02 15.05
CA PHE A 189 15.30 34.92 15.88
C PHE A 189 15.81 35.37 17.23
N SER A 190 15.80 34.47 18.20
CA SER A 190 16.46 34.66 19.49
C SER A 190 17.93 34.96 19.32
N LYS A 191 18.51 35.75 20.26
CA LYS A 191 19.94 36.01 20.30
C LYS A 191 20.71 34.71 20.52
N ASN A 192 20.37 33.98 21.57
CA ASN A 192 20.99 32.74 21.98
C ASN A 192 20.32 31.53 21.38
N HIS A 193 20.98 30.37 21.41
CA HIS A 193 20.41 29.06 21.17
C HIS A 193 19.66 28.58 22.41
N PHE A 194 18.90 27.51 22.26
CA PHE A 194 18.20 26.84 23.35
C PHE A 194 18.52 25.35 23.30
N LEU A 195 18.77 24.78 24.47
CA LEU A 195 18.80 23.37 24.73
C LEU A 195 17.41 22.92 25.14
N THR A 196 16.82 22.01 24.36
CA THR A 196 15.59 21.30 24.70
C THR A 196 15.94 19.86 25.09
N ILE A 197 15.45 19.37 26.21
CA ILE A 197 15.65 18.02 26.74
C ILE A 197 14.31 17.29 26.68
N TYR A 198 14.32 16.04 26.22
CA TYR A 198 13.15 15.22 26.04
C TYR A 198 13.14 13.99 26.96
N ASP A 199 11.96 13.51 27.31
CA ASP A 199 11.76 12.20 27.92
C ASP A 199 11.81 11.06 26.88
N GLU A 200 11.69 9.82 27.34
CA GLU A 200 11.64 8.63 26.48
C GLU A 200 10.47 8.60 25.46
N ASN A 201 9.43 9.38 25.74
CA ASN A 201 8.26 9.55 24.86
C ASN A 201 8.37 10.78 23.96
N GLU A 202 9.56 11.41 23.88
CA GLU A 202 9.82 12.64 23.15
C GLU A 202 8.96 13.84 23.58
N ASN A 203 8.51 13.89 24.84
CA ASN A 203 7.94 15.10 25.40
C ASN A 203 9.02 16.02 25.94
N ILE A 204 8.85 17.33 25.78
CA ILE A 204 9.78 18.31 26.33
C ILE A 204 9.66 18.30 27.86
N ILE A 205 10.73 17.98 28.56
CA ILE A 205 10.79 17.99 30.02
C ILE A 205 11.57 19.19 30.59
N TYR A 206 12.45 19.79 29.78
CA TYR A 206 13.18 20.98 30.17
C TYR A 206 13.68 21.77 28.97
N GLU A 207 13.79 23.10 29.13
CA GLU A 207 14.36 23.97 28.13
C GLU A 207 15.13 25.10 28.82
N THR A 208 16.34 25.40 28.29
CA THR A 208 17.19 26.47 28.81
C THR A 208 18.01 27.15 27.68
N GLU A 209 18.47 28.32 27.94
CA GLU A 209 19.39 29.03 27.02
C GLU A 209 20.78 28.36 26.96
N VAL A 210 21.38 28.44 25.77
CA VAL A 210 22.78 28.10 25.51
C VAL A 210 23.49 29.39 25.16
N GLU A 211 24.29 29.89 26.10
CA GLU A 211 24.91 31.20 26.00
C GLU A 211 26.23 31.19 25.21
N PHE A 212 26.87 30.04 25.10
CA PHE A 212 28.19 29.91 24.49
C PHE A 212 28.27 28.87 23.39
N LEU A 213 29.02 29.19 22.34
CA LEU A 213 29.34 28.29 21.23
C LEU A 213 30.86 28.02 21.22
N ASN A 214 31.26 26.76 21.31
CA ASN A 214 32.66 26.31 21.30
C ASN A 214 33.57 27.03 22.33
N THR A 215 32.98 27.45 23.43
CA THR A 215 33.66 28.19 24.50
C THR A 215 33.15 27.69 25.84
N GLU A 216 34.02 27.61 26.84
CA GLU A 216 33.68 27.13 28.18
C GLU A 216 32.61 28.02 28.84
N PRO A 217 31.54 27.44 29.41
CA PRO A 217 30.47 28.19 30.07
C PRO A 217 30.97 28.69 31.45
N GLY A 218 30.39 29.80 31.87
CA GLY A 218 30.52 30.28 33.26
C GLY A 218 29.70 29.44 34.23
N ASP A 219 29.71 29.82 35.52
CA ASP A 219 28.90 29.17 36.55
C ASP A 219 27.40 29.31 36.24
N ASN A 220 26.65 28.21 36.42
CA ASN A 220 25.22 28.09 36.10
C ASN A 220 24.87 28.40 34.61
N GLN A 221 25.84 28.22 33.70
CA GLN A 221 25.62 28.45 32.28
C GLN A 221 25.84 27.19 31.45
N THR A 222 25.34 27.21 30.20
CA THR A 222 25.41 26.11 29.27
C THR A 222 26.06 26.54 27.95
N ALA A 223 26.92 25.68 27.40
CA ALA A 223 27.55 25.81 26.10
C ALA A 223 27.22 24.63 25.19
N VAL A 224 27.28 24.85 23.90
CA VAL A 224 27.31 23.78 22.90
C VAL A 224 28.64 23.79 22.17
N TYR A 225 29.24 22.61 22.02
CA TYR A 225 30.47 22.37 21.26
C TYR A 225 30.18 21.61 20.01
N TYR A 226 30.71 22.02 18.87
CA TYR A 226 30.50 21.36 17.58
C TYR A 226 31.63 21.74 16.59
N THR A 227 31.85 20.85 15.61
CA THR A 227 32.77 21.09 14.50
C THR A 227 31.98 21.63 13.31
N TYR A 228 32.48 22.65 12.62
CA TYR A 228 31.83 23.23 11.45
C TYR A 228 32.82 23.41 10.30
N LYS A 229 32.28 23.65 9.10
CA LYS A 229 33.05 23.94 7.89
C LYS A 229 32.95 25.42 7.56
N GLU A 230 34.06 25.98 7.07
CA GLU A 230 34.14 27.35 6.61
C GLU A 230 34.64 27.41 5.17
N ASN A 231 33.89 28.13 4.31
CA ASN A 231 34.22 28.24 2.89
C ASN A 231 35.50 29.03 2.69
N VAL A 232 36.32 28.54 1.76
CA VAL A 232 37.61 29.15 1.39
C VAL A 232 37.68 29.32 -0.15
N GLY A 233 37.10 30.38 -0.65
CA GLY A 233 37.33 30.83 -2.03
C GLY A 233 37.18 29.79 -3.16
N GLY A 234 36.17 28.89 -3.11
CA GLY A 234 35.87 27.90 -4.16
C GLY A 234 36.59 26.57 -4.06
N GLY A 235 37.46 26.38 -3.07
CA GLY A 235 38.13 25.11 -2.77
C GLY A 235 37.35 24.21 -1.81
N THR A 236 38.05 23.17 -1.30
CA THR A 236 37.52 22.34 -0.20
C THR A 236 37.37 23.21 1.06
N PRO A 237 36.24 23.22 1.74
CA PRO A 237 36.06 24.05 2.93
C PRO A 237 36.95 23.59 4.06
N ASN A 238 37.47 24.55 4.84
CA ASN A 238 38.22 24.26 6.04
C ASN A 238 37.33 23.65 7.10
N LEU A 239 37.79 22.56 7.71
CA LEU A 239 37.17 21.97 8.88
C LEU A 239 37.69 22.67 10.13
N ILE A 240 36.80 23.28 10.89
CA ILE A 240 37.12 23.94 12.16
C ILE A 240 36.69 22.98 13.27
N THR A 241 37.67 22.25 13.81
CA THR A 241 37.44 21.26 14.86
C THR A 241 37.38 21.91 16.24
N THR A 242 36.73 21.24 17.17
CA THR A 242 36.66 21.65 18.57
C THR A 242 36.88 20.44 19.48
N THR A 243 37.54 20.68 20.61
CA THR A 243 37.78 19.67 21.64
C THR A 243 36.89 19.94 22.84
N VAL A 244 36.12 18.91 23.22
CA VAL A 244 35.24 18.97 24.40
C VAL A 244 36.04 18.79 25.68
N PRO A 245 35.81 19.57 26.75
CA PRO A 245 36.44 19.36 28.04
C PRO A 245 36.04 18.04 28.70
N SER A 246 36.88 17.49 29.54
CA SER A 246 36.67 16.20 30.21
C SER A 246 35.64 16.23 31.34
N GLN A 247 35.19 17.41 31.76
CA GLN A 247 34.21 17.57 32.84
C GLN A 247 32.96 18.29 32.35
N ASN A 248 31.83 17.95 32.94
CA ASN A 248 30.54 18.58 32.67
C ASN A 248 30.10 18.48 31.19
N SER A 249 30.58 17.46 30.45
CA SER A 249 30.36 17.28 29.04
C SER A 249 29.43 16.09 28.75
N TYR A 250 28.49 16.29 27.81
CA TYR A 250 27.49 15.33 27.35
C TYR A 250 27.56 15.29 25.84
N ILE A 251 28.07 14.19 25.29
CA ILE A 251 28.53 14.11 23.89
C ILE A 251 27.50 13.30 23.09
N VAL A 252 27.11 13.82 21.94
CA VAL A 252 26.29 13.15 20.91
C VAL A 252 27.22 12.80 19.75
N ILE A 253 27.49 11.51 19.56
CA ILE A 253 28.39 10.98 18.51
C ILE A 253 27.57 10.75 17.22
N SER A 254 26.41 10.14 17.34
CA SER A 254 25.53 9.81 16.23
C SER A 254 24.29 10.70 16.26
N ALA A 255 24.46 11.97 15.87
CA ALA A 255 23.35 12.91 15.83
C ALA A 255 22.29 12.46 14.79
N ASN A 256 21.02 12.62 15.13
CA ASN A 256 19.92 12.46 14.15
C ASN A 256 20.07 13.46 13.01
N ARG A 257 20.45 14.71 13.36
CA ARG A 257 20.83 15.76 12.41
C ARG A 257 21.68 16.82 13.12
N CYS A 258 22.74 17.26 12.44
CA CYS A 258 23.60 18.35 12.92
C CYS A 258 23.99 19.22 11.72
N LEU A 259 23.53 20.49 11.72
CA LEU A 259 23.72 21.48 10.66
C LEU A 259 24.48 22.68 11.22
N PRO A 260 25.82 22.56 11.42
CA PRO A 260 26.60 23.57 12.06
C PRO A 260 27.15 24.60 11.06
N THR A 261 27.10 25.87 11.45
CA THR A 261 27.85 26.98 10.84
C THR A 261 28.67 27.69 11.94
N LYS A 262 29.48 28.67 11.60
CA LYS A 262 30.30 29.39 12.56
C LYS A 262 29.54 29.94 13.77
N ASN A 263 28.33 30.48 13.55
CA ASN A 263 27.55 31.21 14.56
C ASN A 263 26.17 30.64 14.85
N VAL A 264 25.79 29.58 14.13
CA VAL A 264 24.48 28.99 14.26
C VAL A 264 24.59 27.47 14.10
N VAL A 265 23.94 26.75 14.98
CA VAL A 265 23.80 25.31 14.88
C VAL A 265 22.36 24.88 15.10
N PHE A 266 21.89 24.00 14.25
CA PHE A 266 20.82 23.07 14.58
C PHE A 266 21.45 21.71 14.86
N ALA A 267 21.17 21.12 16.02
CA ALA A 267 21.65 19.79 16.36
C ALA A 267 20.59 19.05 17.18
N LYS A 268 20.32 17.79 16.83
CA LYS A 268 19.39 16.92 17.55
C LYS A 268 19.99 15.52 17.58
N GLY A 269 19.96 14.86 18.73
CA GLY A 269 20.47 13.51 18.88
C GLY A 269 20.45 13.04 20.32
N THR A 270 20.86 11.79 20.52
CA THR A 270 20.86 11.12 21.81
C THR A 270 22.26 11.14 22.42
N ILE A 271 22.38 11.45 23.71
CA ILE A 271 23.65 11.50 24.42
C ILE A 271 24.28 10.10 24.47
N ASP A 272 25.50 9.98 23.96
CA ASP A 272 26.27 8.73 23.93
C ASP A 272 27.26 8.64 25.09
N LYS A 273 27.97 9.74 25.38
CA LYS A 273 29.09 9.79 26.35
C LYS A 273 28.97 10.96 27.31
N ILE A 274 29.48 10.77 28.52
CA ILE A 274 29.50 11.79 29.58
C ILE A 274 30.88 11.90 30.13
N ASN A 275 31.34 13.15 30.36
CA ASN A 275 32.63 13.48 30.97
C ASN A 275 33.86 12.86 30.25
N GLU A 276 33.88 12.91 28.93
CA GLU A 276 34.94 12.42 28.08
C GLU A 276 35.57 13.59 27.30
N THR A 277 36.90 13.71 27.33
CA THR A 277 37.61 14.62 26.44
C THR A 277 37.66 14.05 25.04
N ARG A 278 37.20 14.82 24.06
CA ARG A 278 37.17 14.38 22.67
C ARG A 278 37.25 15.55 21.69
N GLU A 279 38.03 15.38 20.63
CA GLU A 279 37.84 16.19 19.42
C GLU A 279 36.61 15.72 18.64
N LEU A 280 35.69 16.62 18.36
CA LEU A 280 34.45 16.32 17.67
C LEU A 280 34.67 16.25 16.16
N SER A 281 34.19 15.18 15.54
CA SER A 281 34.05 15.09 14.08
C SER A 281 32.89 15.93 13.58
N PHE A 282 32.89 16.24 12.28
CA PHE A 282 31.75 16.92 11.65
C PHE A 282 30.46 16.09 11.80
N GLY A 283 29.40 16.74 12.23
CA GLY A 283 28.11 16.06 12.52
C GLY A 283 27.98 15.58 13.97
N GLN A 284 29.01 15.73 14.80
CA GLN A 284 28.94 15.48 16.24
C GLN A 284 28.78 16.80 17.00
N PHE A 285 28.20 16.74 18.18
CA PHE A 285 28.10 17.89 19.08
C PHE A 285 28.15 17.46 20.55
N ALA A 286 28.42 18.40 21.44
CA ALA A 286 28.35 18.17 22.86
C ALA A 286 27.72 19.34 23.59
N ILE A 287 27.04 19.04 24.69
CA ILE A 287 26.55 20.02 25.66
C ILE A 287 27.62 20.06 26.77
N VAL A 288 28.07 21.26 27.14
CA VAL A 288 28.93 21.48 28.31
C VAL A 288 28.16 22.41 29.23
N THR A 289 27.92 21.99 30.46
CA THR A 289 27.05 22.78 31.36
C THR A 289 27.58 22.75 32.81
N LYS A 290 27.56 23.93 33.45
CA LYS A 290 27.83 24.10 34.88
C LYS A 290 26.51 24.37 35.66
N ASP A 291 25.35 24.32 34.98
CA ASP A 291 24.07 24.44 35.62
C ASP A 291 23.61 23.07 36.16
N GLU A 292 23.48 22.96 37.49
CA GLU A 292 23.08 21.71 38.17
C GLU A 292 21.68 21.27 37.74
N LYS A 293 20.73 22.19 37.45
CA LYS A 293 19.38 21.81 37.00
C LYS A 293 19.37 21.14 35.62
N VAL A 294 20.32 21.53 34.78
CA VAL A 294 20.51 20.92 33.47
C VAL A 294 21.19 19.55 33.64
N LYS A 295 22.26 19.47 34.47
CA LYS A 295 22.96 18.21 34.75
C LYS A 295 22.05 17.11 35.28
N GLU A 296 21.13 17.44 36.18
CA GLU A 296 20.17 16.49 36.74
C GLU A 296 19.25 15.82 35.69
N LYS A 297 19.12 16.42 34.52
CA LYS A 297 18.24 15.94 33.43
C LYS A 297 18.97 15.27 32.29
N LEU A 298 20.33 15.36 32.28
CA LEU A 298 21.14 14.79 31.23
C LEU A 298 21.75 13.45 31.66
N ALA A 299 21.47 12.41 30.87
CA ALA A 299 22.07 11.09 31.04
C ALA A 299 22.38 10.47 29.67
N SER A 300 23.15 9.39 29.64
CA SER A 300 23.30 8.59 28.42
C SER A 300 21.92 8.06 28.00
N GLY A 301 21.59 8.15 26.72
CA GLY A 301 20.26 7.82 26.18
C GLY A 301 19.27 9.00 26.13
N THR A 302 19.58 10.15 26.76
CA THR A 302 18.69 11.33 26.72
C THR A 302 18.71 11.97 25.33
N LEU A 303 17.54 12.16 24.73
CA LEU A 303 17.37 12.93 23.49
C LEU A 303 17.44 14.43 23.80
N VAL A 304 18.24 15.15 23.04
CA VAL A 304 18.43 16.59 23.17
C VAL A 304 18.37 17.29 21.82
N ARG A 305 17.98 18.59 21.85
CA ARG A 305 17.97 19.46 20.67
C ARG A 305 18.60 20.82 21.01
N ILE A 306 19.42 21.32 20.10
CA ILE A 306 20.03 22.66 20.15
C ILE A 306 19.58 23.44 18.91
N GLN A 307 18.96 24.60 19.11
CA GLN A 307 18.59 25.50 18.02
C GLN A 307 18.31 26.92 18.53
N LYS A 308 18.25 27.88 17.61
CA LYS A 308 17.62 29.17 17.89
C LYS A 308 16.11 29.05 17.94
N LYS A 309 15.43 30.02 18.57
CA LYS A 309 13.97 30.18 18.50
C LYS A 309 13.60 31.21 17.45
N VAL A 310 12.51 30.96 16.75
CA VAL A 310 11.83 31.98 15.96
C VAL A 310 11.17 32.94 16.94
N THR A 311 11.15 34.22 16.59
CA THR A 311 10.51 35.30 17.38
C THR A 311 9.61 36.15 16.50
N GLY A 312 8.67 36.90 17.10
CA GLY A 312 7.73 37.74 16.39
C GLY A 312 6.54 36.97 15.80
N ASP A 313 6.02 37.41 14.65
CA ASP A 313 4.75 36.93 14.09
C ASP A 313 4.67 35.44 13.85
N LEU A 314 5.82 34.76 13.63
CA LEU A 314 5.91 33.32 13.33
C LEU A 314 6.37 32.48 14.53
N GLU A 315 6.44 33.02 15.74
CA GLU A 315 6.98 32.31 16.91
C GLU A 315 6.22 31.04 17.29
N ASP A 316 4.90 31.04 17.04
CA ASP A 316 4.00 29.89 17.32
C ASP A 316 3.86 28.93 16.14
N CYS A 317 4.55 29.14 15.03
CA CYS A 317 4.50 28.25 13.88
C CYS A 317 5.36 27.01 14.10
N ASP A 318 4.86 25.86 13.70
CA ASP A 318 5.61 24.61 13.69
C ASP A 318 6.25 24.29 12.32
N GLN A 319 5.86 25.02 11.29
CA GLN A 319 6.36 24.95 9.92
C GLN A 319 6.63 26.34 9.39
N ILE A 320 7.81 26.59 8.85
CA ILE A 320 8.16 27.87 8.21
C ILE A 320 8.97 27.58 6.95
N GLN A 321 8.68 28.31 5.89
CA GLN A 321 9.55 28.39 4.72
C GLN A 321 9.65 29.82 4.19
N ALA A 322 10.78 30.12 3.54
CA ALA A 322 10.95 31.36 2.84
C ALA A 322 10.14 31.39 1.54
N VAL A 323 9.77 32.60 1.12
CA VAL A 323 9.05 32.86 -0.12
C VAL A 323 9.77 33.95 -0.92
N GLY A 324 9.53 33.96 -2.22
CA GLY A 324 10.00 35.00 -3.13
C GLY A 324 9.08 36.22 -3.18
N SER A 325 8.79 36.68 -4.36
CA SER A 325 8.00 37.89 -4.60
C SER A 325 6.56 37.77 -4.09
N THR A 326 6.04 38.86 -3.53
CA THR A 326 4.61 39.03 -3.26
C THR A 326 3.87 39.14 -4.58
N LEU A 327 2.86 38.32 -4.81
CA LEU A 327 2.02 38.29 -6.01
C LEU A 327 0.68 39.02 -5.77
N VAL A 328 0.09 38.80 -4.61
CA VAL A 328 -1.15 39.47 -4.16
C VAL A 328 -0.97 39.90 -2.71
N GLU A 329 -1.38 41.09 -2.41
CA GLU A 329 -1.41 41.65 -1.06
C GLU A 329 -2.75 42.38 -0.84
N ASN A 330 -3.44 42.04 0.24
CA ASN A 330 -4.77 42.58 0.58
C ASN A 330 -5.78 42.47 -0.59
N GLY A 331 -5.73 41.39 -1.38
CA GLY A 331 -6.58 41.17 -2.55
C GLY A 331 -6.20 41.99 -3.78
N ILE A 332 -5.10 42.71 -3.74
CA ILE A 332 -4.59 43.52 -4.85
C ILE A 332 -3.36 42.86 -5.46
N VAL A 333 -3.33 42.72 -6.79
CA VAL A 333 -2.16 42.21 -7.51
C VAL A 333 -0.98 43.15 -7.28
N SER A 334 0.11 42.63 -6.75
CA SER A 334 1.32 43.39 -6.48
C SER A 334 2.02 43.75 -7.79
N THR A 335 2.30 45.02 -7.99
CA THR A 335 3.10 45.53 -9.13
C THR A 335 4.51 45.88 -8.72
N ASN A 336 4.83 45.77 -7.43
CA ASN A 336 6.12 46.13 -6.85
C ASN A 336 7.18 45.07 -7.20
N ASN A 337 8.30 45.48 -7.79
CA ASN A 337 9.13 44.65 -8.57
C ASN A 337 10.62 44.79 -8.23
N SER A 338 11.11 43.93 -7.35
CA SER A 338 12.56 43.84 -7.06
C SER A 338 13.23 42.57 -7.61
N ASP A 339 12.46 41.64 -8.21
CA ASP A 339 12.95 40.36 -8.72
C ASP A 339 13.24 40.48 -10.21
N GLY A 340 14.51 40.32 -10.60
CA GLY A 340 14.96 40.36 -12.02
C GLY A 340 14.32 39.30 -12.91
N MET A 341 13.68 38.28 -12.35
CA MET A 341 12.98 37.21 -13.10
C MET A 341 11.47 37.47 -13.20
N ARG A 342 10.97 38.61 -12.71
CA ARG A 342 9.52 38.88 -12.64
C ARG A 342 8.88 38.94 -14.02
N GLU A 343 9.54 39.53 -15.00
CA GLU A 343 9.03 39.71 -16.35
C GLU A 343 9.38 38.57 -17.32
N ASP A 344 9.96 37.50 -16.79
CA ASP A 344 10.25 36.30 -17.59
C ASP A 344 9.16 35.24 -17.40
N ARG A 345 8.71 34.62 -18.49
CA ARG A 345 7.84 33.45 -18.47
C ARG A 345 8.63 32.19 -18.18
N HIS A 346 8.21 31.50 -17.10
CA HIS A 346 8.75 30.21 -16.67
C HIS A 346 7.63 29.33 -16.12
N PRO A 347 7.84 27.99 -15.98
CA PRO A 347 7.04 27.20 -15.07
C PRO A 347 7.12 27.84 -13.69
N ARG A 348 6.00 27.86 -12.98
CA ARG A 348 5.90 28.57 -11.70
C ARG A 348 5.21 27.74 -10.64
N THR A 349 5.59 27.98 -9.39
CA THR A 349 4.90 27.49 -8.21
C THR A 349 4.54 28.66 -7.34
N CYS A 350 3.30 28.72 -6.88
CA CYS A 350 2.81 29.77 -6.01
C CYS A 350 1.88 29.23 -4.92
N ILE A 351 1.85 29.95 -3.81
CA ILE A 351 1.03 29.65 -2.65
C ILE A 351 0.33 30.89 -2.18
N GLY A 352 -0.86 30.73 -1.60
CA GLY A 352 -1.63 31.88 -1.09
C GLY A 352 -2.68 31.44 -0.09
N ILE A 353 -3.38 32.44 0.46
CA ILE A 353 -4.56 32.29 1.26
C ILE A 353 -5.73 32.96 0.55
N GLN A 354 -6.83 32.23 0.42
CA GLN A 354 -8.06 32.70 -0.18
C GLN A 354 -8.89 33.51 0.85
N GLU A 355 -9.83 34.32 0.39
CA GLU A 355 -10.71 35.11 1.23
C GLU A 355 -11.49 34.28 2.27
N ASN A 356 -11.82 33.06 1.94
CA ASN A 356 -12.50 32.10 2.84
C ASN A 356 -11.56 31.45 3.87
N GLY A 357 -10.27 31.81 3.88
CA GLY A 357 -9.24 31.22 4.76
C GLY A 357 -8.62 29.92 4.27
N ASN A 358 -8.98 29.42 3.09
CA ASN A 358 -8.36 28.24 2.52
C ASN A 358 -6.94 28.56 2.03
N LEU A 359 -6.02 27.62 2.20
CA LEU A 359 -4.71 27.66 1.56
C LEU A 359 -4.82 27.25 0.10
N PHE A 360 -4.12 27.95 -0.77
CA PHE A 360 -4.12 27.69 -2.20
C PHE A 360 -2.72 27.39 -2.70
N PHE A 361 -2.52 26.18 -3.24
CA PHE A 361 -1.25 25.73 -3.81
C PHE A 361 -1.44 25.51 -5.30
N CYS A 362 -0.54 26.12 -6.11
CA CYS A 362 -0.68 26.13 -7.55
C CYS A 362 0.67 25.92 -8.25
N VAL A 363 0.67 25.08 -9.28
CA VAL A 363 1.79 24.90 -10.22
C VAL A 363 1.32 25.13 -11.63
N ILE A 364 2.04 25.96 -12.36
CA ILE A 364 1.82 26.32 -13.76
C ILE A 364 2.95 25.68 -14.58
N ASP A 365 2.60 24.91 -15.61
CA ASP A 365 3.55 24.36 -16.56
C ASP A 365 4.13 25.45 -17.46
N GLY A 366 5.28 25.17 -18.10
CA GLY A 366 5.91 26.11 -19.02
C GLY A 366 7.14 25.55 -19.69
N ARG A 367 7.83 26.38 -20.46
CA ARG A 367 8.97 26.02 -21.31
C ARG A 367 8.62 24.94 -22.35
N GLN A 368 7.37 24.91 -22.79
CA GLN A 368 6.83 23.98 -23.78
C GLN A 368 6.37 24.78 -25.01
N ALA A 369 7.31 25.46 -25.67
CA ALA A 369 7.05 26.38 -26.77
C ALA A 369 6.30 25.72 -27.93
N SER A 370 6.56 24.43 -28.25
CA SER A 370 5.87 23.69 -29.31
C SER A 370 4.36 23.57 -29.11
N SER A 371 3.87 23.66 -27.87
CA SER A 371 2.45 23.65 -27.52
C SER A 371 1.91 25.05 -27.14
N GLY A 372 2.70 26.11 -27.30
CA GLY A 372 2.32 27.46 -26.91
C GLY A 372 2.29 27.71 -25.41
N MET A 373 2.79 26.77 -24.60
CA MET A 373 2.85 26.88 -23.15
C MET A 373 4.23 27.36 -22.71
N TYR A 374 4.37 28.65 -22.57
CA TYR A 374 5.65 29.28 -22.19
C TYR A 374 5.82 29.38 -20.67
N GLY A 375 4.73 29.26 -19.90
CA GLY A 375 4.64 29.55 -18.48
C GLY A 375 4.14 30.98 -18.22
N MET A 376 4.37 31.45 -17.01
CA MET A 376 3.87 32.77 -16.57
C MET A 376 5.00 33.69 -16.09
N THR A 377 4.82 35.00 -16.34
CA THR A 377 5.50 36.05 -15.58
C THR A 377 4.92 36.12 -14.16
N GLN A 378 5.53 36.84 -13.24
CA GLN A 378 4.96 37.04 -11.91
C GLN A 378 3.72 37.94 -11.92
N ASP A 379 3.60 38.85 -12.88
CA ASP A 379 2.39 39.63 -13.07
C ASP A 379 1.21 38.73 -13.47
N GLU A 380 1.42 37.77 -14.40
CA GLU A 380 0.40 36.80 -14.79
C GLU A 380 0.04 35.86 -13.58
N GLN A 381 1.01 35.45 -12.77
CA GLN A 381 0.75 34.68 -11.54
C GLN A 381 -0.13 35.49 -10.55
N GLY A 382 0.17 36.78 -10.36
CA GLY A 382 -0.60 37.63 -9.46
C GLY A 382 -2.06 37.70 -9.86
N VAL A 383 -2.34 37.87 -11.17
CA VAL A 383 -3.70 37.90 -11.71
C VAL A 383 -4.38 36.54 -11.55
N LEU A 384 -3.65 35.43 -11.82
CA LEU A 384 -4.16 34.08 -11.60
C LEU A 384 -4.55 33.84 -10.12
N MET A 385 -3.66 34.19 -9.19
CA MET A 385 -3.93 33.99 -7.77
C MET A 385 -5.13 34.80 -7.29
N LYS A 386 -5.28 36.06 -7.76
CA LYS A 386 -6.46 36.89 -7.50
C LYS A 386 -7.72 36.31 -8.15
N TYR A 387 -7.64 35.75 -9.38
CA TYR A 387 -8.76 35.09 -10.05
C TYR A 387 -9.38 34.00 -9.19
N TYR A 388 -8.53 33.20 -8.50
CA TYR A 388 -8.96 32.15 -7.56
C TYR A 388 -9.23 32.65 -6.15
N GLY A 389 -9.33 33.97 -5.95
CA GLY A 389 -9.77 34.58 -4.70
C GLY A 389 -8.71 34.68 -3.61
N CYS A 390 -7.43 34.61 -3.95
CA CYS A 390 -6.38 34.84 -2.97
C CYS A 390 -6.32 36.30 -2.54
N THR A 391 -6.31 36.52 -1.22
CA THR A 391 -6.10 37.82 -0.60
C THR A 391 -4.62 38.10 -0.34
N MET A 392 -3.82 37.06 -0.21
CA MET A 392 -2.39 37.09 -0.06
C MET A 392 -1.77 35.93 -0.87
N ALA A 393 -0.72 36.18 -1.63
CA ALA A 393 -0.05 35.15 -2.42
C ALA A 393 1.42 35.48 -2.68
N TYR A 394 2.23 34.40 -2.78
CA TYR A 394 3.66 34.46 -2.97
C TYR A 394 4.12 33.49 -4.06
N ASN A 395 5.16 33.90 -4.81
CA ASN A 395 5.95 33.01 -5.64
C ASN A 395 6.93 32.24 -4.78
N ILE A 396 7.14 30.98 -5.09
CA ILE A 396 8.22 30.13 -4.55
C ILE A 396 9.10 29.62 -5.68
N ASP A 397 10.01 28.65 -5.44
CA ASP A 397 10.90 28.18 -6.49
C ASP A 397 10.12 27.63 -7.69
N GLY A 398 10.62 27.97 -8.87
CA GLY A 398 9.97 27.71 -10.15
C GLY A 398 10.87 27.04 -11.17
N GLY A 399 10.54 27.24 -12.45
CA GLY A 399 11.30 26.63 -13.53
C GLY A 399 11.26 25.11 -13.50
N GLY A 400 12.42 24.44 -13.61
CA GLY A 400 12.50 22.99 -13.53
C GLY A 400 12.14 22.40 -12.16
N SER A 401 12.11 23.21 -11.10
CA SER A 401 11.69 22.77 -9.76
C SER A 401 10.19 22.62 -9.62
N SER A 402 9.39 23.27 -10.47
CA SER A 402 7.92 23.23 -10.40
C SER A 402 7.39 21.82 -10.53
N THR A 403 6.91 21.28 -9.43
CA THR A 403 6.40 19.90 -9.32
C THR A 403 5.14 19.89 -8.47
N PHE A 404 4.09 19.24 -8.96
CA PHE A 404 2.82 19.05 -8.27
C PHE A 404 2.47 17.56 -8.23
N GLY A 405 2.31 17.00 -7.05
CA GLY A 405 1.91 15.62 -6.86
C GLY A 405 0.62 15.51 -6.06
N ILE A 406 -0.19 14.49 -6.35
CA ILE A 406 -1.40 14.16 -5.63
C ILE A 406 -1.52 12.65 -5.39
N ARG A 407 -2.31 12.27 -4.40
CA ARG A 407 -2.75 10.89 -4.22
C ARG A 407 -3.93 10.62 -5.15
N ASN A 408 -3.78 9.69 -6.09
CA ASN A 408 -4.82 9.36 -7.06
C ASN A 408 -5.90 8.44 -6.46
N GLU A 409 -6.91 8.10 -7.24
CA GLU A 409 -8.04 7.24 -6.85
C GLU A 409 -7.62 5.80 -6.50
N LYS A 410 -6.44 5.37 -6.96
CA LYS A 410 -5.85 4.07 -6.61
C LYS A 410 -5.01 4.11 -5.34
N GLY A 411 -4.87 5.29 -4.71
CA GLY A 411 -4.01 5.46 -3.55
C GLY A 411 -2.52 5.59 -3.86
N GLU A 412 -2.16 5.80 -5.11
CA GLU A 412 -0.77 6.03 -5.54
C GLU A 412 -0.47 7.54 -5.51
N PHE A 413 0.73 7.92 -5.08
CA PHE A 413 1.18 9.30 -5.18
C PHE A 413 1.83 9.54 -6.54
N VAL A 414 1.25 10.43 -7.34
CA VAL A 414 1.66 10.67 -8.72
C VAL A 414 1.89 12.16 -8.98
N VAL A 415 2.90 12.48 -9.78
CA VAL A 415 3.10 13.84 -10.31
C VAL A 415 2.09 14.09 -11.43
N VAL A 416 1.38 15.22 -11.34
CA VAL A 416 0.25 15.53 -12.24
C VAL A 416 0.52 16.71 -13.17
N ASN A 417 1.52 17.52 -12.88
CA ASN A 417 1.98 18.55 -13.82
C ASN A 417 3.02 17.99 -14.79
N SER A 418 3.44 18.79 -15.76
CA SER A 418 4.47 18.44 -16.77
C SER A 418 5.79 19.17 -16.46
N PRO A 419 6.70 18.58 -15.67
CA PRO A 419 7.96 19.22 -15.31
C PRO A 419 8.81 19.56 -16.53
N SER A 420 9.32 20.80 -16.59
CA SER A 420 10.06 21.31 -17.77
C SER A 420 11.41 20.65 -18.01
N ASP A 421 11.93 19.91 -17.04
CA ASP A 421 13.14 19.10 -17.17
C ASP A 421 12.87 17.68 -17.73
N ASN A 422 11.63 17.40 -18.14
CA ASN A 422 11.10 16.08 -18.54
C ASN A 422 11.08 15.02 -17.43
N ASN A 423 11.56 15.35 -16.25
CA ASN A 423 11.57 14.50 -15.05
C ASN A 423 11.37 15.40 -13.82
N GLU A 424 10.93 14.81 -12.71
CA GLU A 424 10.97 15.48 -11.43
C GLU A 424 12.37 15.97 -11.10
N ARG A 425 12.52 17.27 -10.85
CA ARG A 425 13.78 17.80 -10.31
C ARG A 425 13.91 17.44 -8.84
N GLN A 426 15.13 17.09 -8.43
CA GLN A 426 15.45 16.96 -7.03
C GLN A 426 15.56 18.33 -6.37
N ASN A 427 14.70 18.62 -5.40
CA ASN A 427 14.64 19.86 -4.63
C ASN A 427 15.07 19.67 -3.18
N ALA A 428 15.41 20.75 -2.49
CA ALA A 428 15.89 20.70 -1.11
C ALA A 428 14.77 20.52 -0.09
N ASN A 429 13.60 21.07 -0.36
CA ASN A 429 12.41 20.95 0.48
C ASN A 429 11.12 20.94 -0.35
N PHE A 430 10.05 20.49 0.28
CA PHE A 430 8.71 20.42 -0.29
C PHE A 430 7.65 20.82 0.74
N LEU A 431 6.54 21.35 0.28
CA LEU A 431 5.33 21.52 1.07
C LEU A 431 4.41 20.34 0.83
N LEU A 432 4.18 19.57 1.88
CA LEU A 432 3.33 18.37 1.86
C LEU A 432 2.01 18.67 2.56
N ILE A 433 0.90 18.33 1.94
CA ILE A 433 -0.43 18.38 2.53
C ILE A 433 -0.73 16.98 3.06
N THR A 434 -0.83 16.85 4.39
CA THR A 434 -0.89 15.57 5.07
C THR A 434 -2.13 15.42 5.92
N VAL A 435 -2.62 14.19 6.02
CA VAL A 435 -3.83 13.84 6.77
C VAL A 435 -3.58 12.62 7.63
N PRO A 436 -4.24 12.49 8.80
CA PRO A 436 -4.12 11.29 9.63
C PRO A 436 -4.78 10.11 8.93
N SER A 437 -4.09 8.98 8.90
CA SER A 437 -4.53 7.79 8.17
C SER A 437 -3.87 6.52 8.70
N LEU A 438 -4.40 5.37 8.28
CA LEU A 438 -3.78 4.07 8.46
C LEU A 438 -3.25 3.57 7.12
N LYS A 439 -2.02 3.06 7.10
CA LYS A 439 -1.43 2.36 5.97
C LYS A 439 -1.14 0.91 6.36
N MET A 440 -1.82 -0.01 5.71
CA MET A 440 -1.57 -1.43 5.90
C MET A 440 -0.45 -1.94 5.00
N LYS A 441 0.22 -2.97 5.48
CA LYS A 441 1.15 -3.82 4.73
C LYS A 441 0.54 -5.20 4.61
N TYR A 442 0.80 -5.84 3.50
CA TYR A 442 0.39 -7.21 3.23
C TYR A 442 1.64 -8.04 2.99
N SER A 443 1.76 -9.16 3.69
CA SER A 443 2.92 -10.05 3.65
C SER A 443 2.51 -11.51 3.75
N ASP A 444 3.50 -12.40 3.70
CA ASP A 444 3.35 -13.83 3.91
C ASP A 444 2.23 -14.46 3.08
N TYR A 445 2.23 -14.12 1.78
CA TYR A 445 1.28 -14.64 0.81
C TYR A 445 1.49 -16.12 0.62
N THR A 446 0.40 -16.87 0.78
CA THR A 446 0.35 -18.28 0.36
C THR A 446 -0.68 -18.44 -0.76
N ASP A 447 -0.97 -19.67 -1.12
CA ASP A 447 -2.07 -20.00 -2.03
C ASP A 447 -3.45 -19.78 -1.39
N THR A 448 -3.55 -19.79 -0.05
CA THR A 448 -4.82 -19.72 0.66
C THR A 448 -4.87 -18.67 1.76
N SER A 449 -3.80 -17.89 1.97
CA SER A 449 -3.74 -16.92 3.05
C SER A 449 -2.83 -15.74 2.75
N LEU A 450 -2.98 -14.67 3.52
CA LEU A 450 -2.07 -13.54 3.61
C LEU A 450 -2.11 -12.94 5.01
N VAL A 451 -1.08 -12.19 5.37
CA VAL A 451 -1.04 -11.42 6.62
C VAL A 451 -1.24 -9.94 6.28
N ALA A 452 -2.27 -9.33 6.86
CA ALA A 452 -2.47 -7.88 6.87
C ALA A 452 -1.94 -7.31 8.18
N SER A 453 -1.08 -6.29 8.12
CA SER A 453 -0.48 -5.70 9.32
C SER A 453 -0.25 -4.20 9.18
N TYR A 454 -0.14 -3.51 10.31
CA TYR A 454 0.32 -2.12 10.37
C TYR A 454 1.31 -1.94 11.52
N GLY A 455 2.28 -1.05 11.30
CA GLY A 455 3.32 -0.76 12.28
C GLY A 455 2.86 0.16 13.41
N LYS A 456 3.77 0.51 14.31
CA LYS A 456 3.54 1.50 15.38
C LYS A 456 3.07 2.82 14.75
N ILE A 457 1.94 3.32 15.22
CA ILE A 457 1.36 4.61 14.79
C ILE A 457 2.02 5.75 15.58
N SER A 458 2.16 6.92 14.95
CA SER A 458 2.64 8.14 15.59
C SER A 458 1.79 8.47 16.83
N LYS A 459 2.43 8.93 17.91
CA LYS A 459 1.79 9.12 19.22
C LYS A 459 0.62 10.12 19.23
N ASP A 460 0.57 11.00 18.25
CA ASP A 460 -0.46 12.03 18.09
C ASP A 460 -1.70 11.56 17.31
N VAL A 461 -1.65 10.34 16.74
CA VAL A 461 -2.74 9.73 15.98
C VAL A 461 -3.21 8.45 16.68
N GLU A 462 -4.49 8.34 16.93
CA GLU A 462 -5.10 7.12 17.48
C GLU A 462 -5.92 6.41 16.39
N ILE A 463 -5.68 5.11 16.22
CA ILE A 463 -6.41 4.25 15.28
C ILE A 463 -7.23 3.23 16.06
N LYS A 464 -8.51 3.09 15.71
CA LYS A 464 -9.46 2.14 16.32
C LYS A 464 -10.35 1.49 15.28
N ASN A 465 -11.04 0.43 15.71
CA ASN A 465 -12.12 -0.23 14.96
C ASN A 465 -11.70 -0.63 13.54
N VAL A 466 -10.47 -1.16 13.40
CA VAL A 466 -9.94 -1.56 12.10
C VAL A 466 -10.66 -2.82 11.63
N LYS A 467 -11.24 -2.77 10.44
CA LYS A 467 -11.93 -3.87 9.78
C LYS A 467 -11.41 -4.04 8.38
N VAL A 468 -10.93 -5.23 8.07
CA VAL A 468 -10.52 -5.59 6.71
C VAL A 468 -11.72 -6.12 5.94
N LEU A 469 -11.92 -5.60 4.75
CA LEU A 469 -12.93 -6.03 3.81
C LEU A 469 -12.25 -6.70 2.63
N ILE A 470 -12.53 -7.97 2.43
CA ILE A 470 -12.06 -8.76 1.30
C ILE A 470 -13.26 -9.43 0.63
N ASP A 471 -13.50 -9.06 -0.61
CA ASP A 471 -14.75 -9.39 -1.32
C ASP A 471 -15.99 -9.05 -0.45
N ASN A 472 -16.75 -10.06 -0.04
CA ASN A 472 -17.94 -9.91 0.80
C ASN A 472 -17.71 -10.22 2.29
N ARG A 473 -16.45 -10.47 2.71
CA ARG A 473 -16.10 -10.76 4.11
C ARG A 473 -15.62 -9.49 4.80
N GLU A 474 -16.12 -9.24 6.01
CA GLU A 474 -15.63 -8.22 6.92
C GLU A 474 -14.97 -8.90 8.13
N ILE A 475 -13.70 -8.59 8.38
CA ILE A 475 -12.90 -9.20 9.45
C ILE A 475 -12.40 -8.10 10.38
N ASN A 476 -12.75 -8.17 11.66
CA ASN A 476 -12.28 -7.22 12.66
C ASN A 476 -10.82 -7.53 13.04
N MET A 477 -9.96 -6.52 13.06
CA MET A 477 -8.62 -6.63 13.61
C MET A 477 -8.64 -6.37 15.12
N THR A 478 -8.23 -7.35 15.91
CA THR A 478 -8.10 -7.22 17.38
C THR A 478 -6.67 -6.87 17.81
N SER A 479 -5.72 -6.93 16.89
CA SER A 479 -4.32 -6.56 17.07
C SER A 479 -3.81 -5.82 15.82
N SER A 480 -2.56 -5.40 15.80
CA SER A 480 -1.92 -4.77 14.64
C SER A 480 -1.56 -5.76 13.52
N GLU A 481 -1.89 -7.04 13.68
CA GLU A 481 -1.67 -8.09 12.70
C GLU A 481 -2.90 -8.99 12.60
N LEU A 482 -3.27 -9.39 11.40
CA LEU A 482 -4.39 -10.25 11.08
C LEU A 482 -3.97 -11.27 10.01
N LEU A 483 -4.08 -12.55 10.34
CA LEU A 483 -4.05 -13.62 9.34
C LEU A 483 -5.42 -13.70 8.65
N ILE A 484 -5.42 -13.59 7.34
CA ILE A 484 -6.58 -13.79 6.47
C ILE A 484 -6.38 -15.12 5.76
N ASP A 485 -7.19 -16.08 6.07
CA ASP A 485 -7.16 -17.45 5.55
C ASP A 485 -8.41 -17.78 4.72
N ASP A 486 -8.55 -19.05 4.32
CA ASP A 486 -9.64 -19.54 3.48
C ASP A 486 -9.78 -18.79 2.14
N LEU A 487 -8.68 -18.36 1.58
CA LEU A 487 -8.61 -17.78 0.24
C LEU A 487 -8.46 -18.90 -0.80
N LYS A 488 -8.93 -18.63 -2.02
CA LYS A 488 -8.75 -19.57 -3.15
C LYS A 488 -7.40 -19.34 -3.80
N PRO A 489 -6.70 -20.41 -4.21
CA PRO A 489 -5.46 -20.30 -4.98
C PRO A 489 -5.64 -19.56 -6.31
N ALA A 490 -4.55 -18.97 -6.81
CA ALA A 490 -4.45 -18.26 -8.07
C ALA A 490 -5.63 -17.29 -8.34
N THR A 491 -6.12 -16.66 -7.27
CA THR A 491 -7.31 -15.80 -7.31
C THR A 491 -6.92 -14.38 -6.95
N THR A 492 -7.36 -13.42 -7.76
CA THR A 492 -7.18 -11.99 -7.47
C THR A 492 -8.30 -11.49 -6.59
N TYR A 493 -7.94 -10.88 -5.48
CA TYR A 493 -8.83 -10.31 -4.48
C TYR A 493 -8.68 -8.81 -4.44
N GLN A 494 -9.78 -8.12 -4.14
CA GLN A 494 -9.79 -6.70 -3.81
C GLN A 494 -9.91 -6.55 -2.30
N ILE A 495 -8.91 -5.89 -1.69
CA ILE A 495 -8.90 -5.60 -0.26
C ILE A 495 -9.03 -4.10 -0.04
N LYS A 496 -9.83 -3.74 0.93
CA LYS A 496 -9.88 -2.43 1.56
C LYS A 496 -10.06 -2.59 3.06
N TYR A 497 -9.89 -1.52 3.82
CA TYR A 497 -10.13 -1.55 5.25
C TYR A 497 -10.83 -0.27 5.69
N ASN A 498 -11.72 -0.42 6.66
CA ASN A 498 -12.37 0.67 7.37
C ASN A 498 -11.70 0.84 8.73
N TYR A 499 -11.58 2.06 9.21
CA TYR A 499 -10.99 2.37 10.50
C TYR A 499 -11.47 3.72 11.00
N ASP A 500 -11.43 3.90 12.31
CA ASP A 500 -11.60 5.19 12.95
C ASP A 500 -10.23 5.78 13.24
N VAL A 501 -10.03 7.03 12.84
CA VAL A 501 -8.82 7.80 13.15
C VAL A 501 -9.17 9.01 14.00
N THR A 502 -8.46 9.18 15.11
CA THR A 502 -8.61 10.35 15.99
C THR A 502 -7.31 11.14 16.01
N TYR A 503 -7.42 12.42 15.72
CA TYR A 503 -6.34 13.39 15.81
C TYR A 503 -6.87 14.72 16.38
N LYS A 504 -6.20 15.30 17.38
CA LYS A 504 -6.60 16.54 18.08
C LYS A 504 -8.09 16.55 18.49
N GLY A 505 -8.60 15.40 18.93
CA GLY A 505 -9.99 15.24 19.36
C GLY A 505 -11.04 15.15 18.25
N ILE A 506 -10.61 15.17 16.97
CA ILE A 506 -11.49 14.91 15.83
C ILE A 506 -11.40 13.42 15.52
N ASN A 507 -12.54 12.73 15.63
CA ASN A 507 -12.70 11.35 15.20
C ASN A 507 -13.35 11.31 13.83
N THR A 508 -12.75 10.56 12.91
CA THR A 508 -13.22 10.42 11.52
C THR A 508 -13.16 8.94 11.13
N ASN A 509 -14.28 8.42 10.62
CA ASN A 509 -14.32 7.09 10.00
C ASN A 509 -13.77 7.19 8.58
N LYS A 510 -12.88 6.28 8.22
CA LYS A 510 -12.18 6.25 6.92
C LYS A 510 -12.26 4.88 6.29
N THR A 511 -12.28 4.88 4.97
CA THR A 511 -12.09 3.70 4.13
C THR A 511 -10.82 3.88 3.32
N SER A 512 -9.98 2.84 3.28
CA SER A 512 -8.77 2.86 2.45
C SER A 512 -9.09 2.81 0.96
N TYR A 513 -8.08 3.11 0.15
CA TYR A 513 -8.09 2.72 -1.26
C TYR A 513 -8.18 1.19 -1.40
N VAL A 514 -8.68 0.74 -2.54
CA VAL A 514 -8.69 -0.69 -2.88
C VAL A 514 -7.28 -1.11 -3.26
N THR A 515 -6.81 -2.20 -2.66
CA THR A 515 -5.57 -2.86 -3.04
C THR A 515 -5.92 -4.20 -3.68
N GLU A 516 -5.36 -4.50 -4.82
CA GLU A 516 -5.48 -5.80 -5.48
C GLU A 516 -4.28 -6.66 -5.13
N PHE A 517 -4.52 -7.92 -4.83
CA PHE A 517 -3.48 -8.93 -4.70
C PHE A 517 -3.96 -10.26 -5.27
N THR A 518 -3.01 -11.06 -5.72
CA THR A 518 -3.30 -12.40 -6.24
C THR A 518 -2.64 -13.42 -5.32
N THR A 519 -3.43 -14.38 -4.82
CA THR A 519 -2.90 -15.52 -4.06
C THR A 519 -1.95 -16.34 -4.92
N GLY A 520 -1.03 -17.05 -4.28
CA GLY A 520 -0.17 -18.01 -4.95
C GLY A 520 -0.97 -19.06 -5.73
N LYS A 521 -0.35 -19.70 -6.68
CA LYS A 521 -0.94 -20.90 -7.28
C LYS A 521 -1.12 -21.95 -6.18
N ALA A 522 -2.11 -22.85 -6.37
CA ALA A 522 -2.33 -23.94 -5.42
C ALA A 522 -1.00 -24.61 -5.09
N ALA A 523 -0.73 -24.79 -3.80
CA ALA A 523 0.41 -25.58 -3.40
C ALA A 523 0.31 -26.94 -4.08
N PRO A 524 1.37 -27.44 -4.68
CA PRO A 524 1.34 -28.73 -5.34
C PRO A 524 0.99 -29.81 -4.33
N TYR A 525 0.19 -30.75 -4.75
CA TYR A 525 -0.25 -31.87 -3.92
C TYR A 525 -0.46 -33.11 -4.79
N LEU A 526 -0.43 -34.24 -4.15
CA LEU A 526 -0.89 -35.48 -4.75
C LEU A 526 -2.40 -35.61 -4.53
N ALA A 527 -3.16 -35.78 -5.61
CA ALA A 527 -4.61 -35.90 -5.57
C ALA A 527 -5.03 -37.31 -6.02
N ASN A 528 -6.22 -37.74 -5.59
CA ASN A 528 -6.88 -38.96 -6.06
C ASN A 528 -5.95 -40.18 -6.06
N GLY A 529 -5.21 -40.41 -4.97
CA GLY A 529 -4.33 -41.59 -4.88
C GLY A 529 -5.13 -42.87 -4.62
N TYR A 530 -4.94 -43.84 -5.48
CA TYR A 530 -5.56 -45.14 -5.38
C TYR A 530 -4.49 -46.22 -5.39
N PHE A 531 -4.67 -47.25 -4.56
CA PHE A 531 -3.85 -48.40 -4.60
C PHE A 531 -4.67 -49.66 -4.77
N ASP A 532 -4.04 -50.71 -5.30
CA ASP A 532 -4.61 -52.02 -5.35
C ASP A 532 -3.54 -53.09 -5.08
N ILE A 533 -3.97 -54.30 -4.73
CA ILE A 533 -3.14 -55.45 -4.56
C ILE A 533 -3.76 -56.58 -5.35
N LEU A 534 -3.11 -56.93 -6.47
CA LEU A 534 -3.48 -58.04 -7.34
C LEU A 534 -2.46 -59.15 -7.18
N ASP A 535 -2.91 -60.32 -6.72
CA ASP A 535 -2.04 -61.46 -6.37
C ASP A 535 -0.94 -60.98 -5.39
N ASP A 536 0.31 -60.96 -5.82
CA ASP A 536 1.46 -60.50 -5.05
C ASP A 536 2.00 -59.14 -5.57
N THR A 537 1.23 -58.42 -6.38
CA THR A 537 1.63 -57.15 -6.96
C THR A 537 0.89 -55.97 -6.30
N PHE A 538 1.63 -55.02 -5.73
CA PHE A 538 1.12 -53.74 -5.28
C PHE A 538 1.12 -52.75 -6.43
N ILE A 539 -0.01 -52.14 -6.68
CA ILE A 539 -0.22 -51.12 -7.72
C ILE A 539 -0.67 -49.86 -7.05
N LEU A 540 -0.07 -48.73 -7.43
CA LEU A 540 -0.42 -47.39 -6.96
C LEU A 540 -0.56 -46.45 -8.14
N GLU A 541 -1.68 -45.75 -8.17
CA GLU A 541 -1.93 -44.65 -9.09
C GLU A 541 -2.20 -43.38 -8.30
N TYR A 542 -1.72 -42.24 -8.77
CA TYR A 542 -1.99 -40.93 -8.17
C TYR A 542 -1.88 -39.79 -9.18
N ASP A 543 -2.68 -38.76 -8.97
CA ASP A 543 -2.61 -37.55 -9.75
C ASP A 543 -1.64 -36.54 -9.11
N VAL A 544 -0.70 -36.03 -9.89
CA VAL A 544 0.23 -34.99 -9.47
C VAL A 544 -0.30 -33.61 -9.91
N VAL A 545 -0.63 -32.76 -8.96
CA VAL A 545 -0.97 -31.36 -9.22
C VAL A 545 0.24 -30.50 -8.86
N ASP A 546 1.21 -30.45 -9.77
CA ASP A 546 2.44 -29.64 -9.62
C ASP A 546 2.84 -29.00 -10.95
N THR A 547 2.24 -27.85 -11.25
CA THR A 547 2.48 -27.13 -12.51
C THR A 547 3.84 -26.41 -12.54
N GLU A 548 4.56 -26.33 -11.43
CA GLU A 548 5.81 -25.56 -11.29
C GLU A 548 7.03 -26.40 -10.85
N GLY A 549 6.85 -27.70 -10.63
CA GLY A 549 7.94 -28.58 -10.18
C GLY A 549 8.39 -28.27 -8.76
N LEU A 550 7.46 -27.96 -7.86
CA LEU A 550 7.72 -27.60 -6.48
C LEU A 550 7.75 -28.81 -5.53
N ILE A 551 7.29 -29.98 -5.96
CA ILE A 551 7.50 -31.24 -5.22
C ILE A 551 8.96 -31.64 -5.41
N THR A 552 9.71 -31.66 -4.32
CA THR A 552 11.16 -31.87 -4.37
C THR A 552 11.56 -33.27 -4.01
N PHE A 553 10.68 -34.01 -3.35
CA PHE A 553 10.93 -35.37 -2.90
C PHE A 553 9.60 -36.09 -2.72
N ALA A 554 9.54 -37.36 -3.14
CA ALA A 554 8.46 -38.24 -2.79
C ALA A 554 9.02 -39.66 -2.51
N SER A 555 8.41 -40.35 -1.55
CA SER A 555 8.70 -41.73 -1.26
C SER A 555 7.42 -42.52 -1.04
N VAL A 556 7.36 -43.73 -1.55
CA VAL A 556 6.30 -44.69 -1.30
C VAL A 556 6.82 -45.74 -0.33
N ASN A 557 6.15 -45.85 0.81
CA ASN A 557 6.49 -46.85 1.81
C ASN A 557 5.44 -47.96 1.76
N TYR A 558 5.91 -49.18 1.60
CA TYR A 558 5.07 -50.39 1.63
C TYR A 558 5.89 -51.57 2.15
N GLY A 559 5.36 -52.32 3.03
CA GLY A 559 6.11 -53.34 3.72
C GLY A 559 7.34 -52.75 4.43
N ASN A 560 8.48 -53.37 4.32
CA ASN A 560 9.76 -52.88 4.83
C ASN A 560 10.60 -52.16 3.75
N LYS A 561 10.01 -51.81 2.62
CA LYS A 561 10.63 -51.09 1.52
C LYS A 561 10.21 -49.62 1.51
N THR A 562 11.13 -48.79 1.08
CA THR A 562 10.89 -47.39 0.73
C THR A 562 11.43 -47.18 -0.67
N ASP A 563 10.55 -46.90 -1.61
CA ASP A 563 10.93 -46.56 -2.98
C ASP A 563 10.88 -45.03 -3.15
N PHE A 564 11.99 -44.50 -3.64
CA PHE A 564 12.09 -43.07 -3.94
C PHE A 564 11.59 -42.81 -5.36
N VAL A 565 10.58 -41.97 -5.46
CA VAL A 565 10.08 -41.52 -6.75
C VAL A 565 10.98 -40.40 -7.23
N THR A 566 11.83 -40.72 -8.21
CA THR A 566 12.77 -39.75 -8.81
C THR A 566 12.11 -38.90 -9.90
N ASP A 567 11.01 -39.37 -10.48
CA ASP A 567 10.21 -38.67 -11.48
C ASP A 567 8.75 -38.65 -11.02
N ILE A 568 8.36 -37.53 -10.44
CA ILE A 568 7.00 -37.33 -9.92
C ILE A 568 5.96 -37.22 -11.04
N SER A 569 6.36 -37.02 -12.27
CA SER A 569 5.47 -37.09 -13.44
C SER A 569 4.98 -38.50 -13.76
N SER A 570 5.59 -39.54 -13.15
CA SER A 570 5.10 -40.92 -13.20
C SER A 570 3.96 -41.07 -12.20
N ASP A 571 2.75 -41.15 -12.70
CA ASP A 571 1.50 -41.32 -11.95
C ASP A 571 1.17 -42.75 -11.58
N TYR A 572 2.08 -43.70 -11.88
CA TYR A 572 1.91 -45.14 -11.72
C TYR A 572 3.14 -45.81 -11.13
N ILE A 573 2.92 -46.66 -10.11
CA ILE A 573 3.96 -47.49 -9.48
C ILE A 573 3.44 -48.94 -9.40
N GLU A 574 4.27 -49.87 -9.80
CA GLU A 574 4.01 -51.33 -9.72
C GLU A 574 5.17 -52.03 -9.02
N CYS A 575 4.89 -52.83 -7.98
CA CYS A 575 5.87 -53.47 -7.15
C CYS A 575 5.49 -54.92 -6.79
N ASP A 576 6.44 -55.83 -6.86
CA ASP A 576 6.26 -57.22 -6.46
C ASP A 576 6.37 -57.39 -4.94
N LEU A 577 5.28 -57.79 -4.28
CA LEU A 577 5.20 -58.03 -2.84
C LEU A 577 5.78 -59.39 -2.40
N SER A 578 5.97 -60.33 -3.31
CA SER A 578 6.51 -61.69 -3.00
C SER A 578 7.94 -61.64 -2.43
N SER A 579 8.65 -60.52 -2.68
CA SER A 579 10.00 -60.27 -2.17
C SER A 579 10.03 -59.69 -0.75
N LEU A 580 8.89 -59.42 -0.09
CA LEU A 580 8.80 -58.82 1.22
C LEU A 580 8.80 -59.89 2.31
N SER A 581 9.83 -59.92 3.14
CA SER A 581 9.91 -60.79 4.31
C SER A 581 9.64 -60.03 5.60
N ASN A 582 8.66 -60.48 6.40
CA ASN A 582 8.29 -59.96 7.71
C ASN A 582 7.70 -58.51 7.74
N LEU A 583 6.46 -58.47 7.86
CA LEU A 583 5.51 -57.44 7.64
C LEU A 583 5.06 -56.81 8.95
N SER A 584 5.64 -55.67 9.31
CA SER A 584 4.98 -54.74 10.27
C SER A 584 5.07 -53.31 9.70
N THR A 585 4.35 -53.07 8.60
CA THR A 585 4.50 -51.80 7.92
C THR A 585 3.24 -51.39 7.21
N TYR A 586 3.03 -50.15 7.21
CA TYR A 586 1.88 -49.45 6.64
C TYR A 586 2.19 -48.97 5.22
N ILE A 587 1.17 -48.82 4.45
CA ILE A 587 1.23 -48.20 3.13
C ILE A 587 1.13 -46.70 3.31
N SER A 588 2.10 -45.91 2.83
CA SER A 588 2.06 -44.44 2.86
C SER A 588 2.82 -43.85 1.67
N ILE A 589 2.41 -42.64 1.28
CA ILE A 589 3.20 -41.75 0.44
C ILE A 589 3.59 -40.54 1.26
N ASP A 590 4.88 -40.27 1.32
CA ASP A 590 5.44 -39.09 1.94
C ASP A 590 6.10 -38.24 0.87
N TYR A 591 5.85 -36.94 0.86
CA TYR A 591 6.44 -36.01 -0.10
C TYR A 591 6.75 -34.67 0.48
N ASP A 592 7.78 -33.99 -0.06
CA ASP A 592 8.22 -32.67 0.33
C ASP A 592 7.83 -31.64 -0.72
N VAL A 593 7.21 -30.57 -0.28
CA VAL A 593 6.82 -29.44 -1.13
C VAL A 593 7.68 -28.23 -0.79
N LYS A 594 8.30 -27.65 -1.81
CA LYS A 594 9.04 -26.40 -1.70
C LYS A 594 8.09 -25.23 -1.91
N SER A 595 7.82 -24.45 -0.86
CA SER A 595 7.04 -23.21 -0.97
C SER A 595 7.94 -21.98 -1.03
N SER A 596 7.48 -20.89 -1.63
CA SER A 596 8.13 -19.58 -1.55
C SER A 596 7.78 -18.91 -0.20
N PRO A 597 8.76 -18.32 0.55
CA PRO A 597 10.20 -18.40 0.31
C PRO A 597 10.85 -19.61 1.00
N ASN A 598 11.40 -20.53 0.21
CA ASN A 598 12.30 -21.64 0.62
C ASN A 598 11.96 -22.43 1.91
N ARG A 599 10.69 -22.69 2.18
CA ARG A 599 10.26 -23.59 3.24
C ARG A 599 9.89 -24.94 2.63
N THR A 600 10.51 -26.01 3.10
CA THR A 600 10.13 -27.38 2.77
C THR A 600 9.10 -27.85 3.81
N SER A 601 7.93 -28.28 3.37
CA SER A 601 6.91 -28.90 4.22
C SER A 601 6.80 -30.37 3.85
N HIS A 602 6.86 -31.24 4.86
CA HIS A 602 6.61 -32.68 4.71
C HIS A 602 5.12 -32.95 4.78
N LYS A 603 4.59 -33.74 3.86
CA LYS A 603 3.18 -34.14 3.82
C LYS A 603 3.08 -35.64 3.71
N ASN A 604 2.10 -36.22 4.43
CA ASN A 604 1.68 -37.62 4.28
C ASN A 604 0.40 -37.63 3.44
N PHE A 605 0.32 -38.54 2.48
CA PHE A 605 -0.80 -38.63 1.56
C PHE A 605 -1.60 -39.91 1.83
N VAL A 606 -2.89 -39.77 2.09
CA VAL A 606 -3.82 -40.86 2.33
C VAL A 606 -4.30 -41.41 0.99
N ILE A 607 -4.04 -42.69 0.75
CA ILE A 607 -4.45 -43.41 -0.45
C ILE A 607 -5.65 -44.32 -0.17
N THR A 608 -6.47 -44.54 -1.19
CA THR A 608 -7.72 -45.32 -1.08
C THR A 608 -7.60 -46.57 -1.91
N TRP A 609 -7.94 -47.73 -1.37
CA TRP A 609 -8.02 -48.92 -2.17
C TRP A 609 -9.15 -48.84 -3.21
N LEU A 610 -8.83 -49.18 -4.46
CA LEU A 610 -9.78 -49.28 -5.56
C LEU A 610 -9.40 -50.49 -6.44
N PRO A 611 -10.31 -51.44 -6.71
CA PRO A 611 -10.01 -52.61 -7.56
C PRO A 611 -9.77 -52.18 -9.00
N CYS A 612 -8.54 -52.27 -9.48
CA CYS A 612 -8.14 -51.86 -10.84
C CYS A 612 -8.56 -52.84 -11.93
N ASP A 613 -8.89 -54.08 -11.56
CA ASP A 613 -9.37 -55.15 -12.45
C ASP A 613 -10.89 -55.15 -12.67
N VAL A 614 -11.64 -54.24 -12.03
CA VAL A 614 -13.09 -54.12 -12.15
C VAL A 614 -13.45 -53.03 -13.13
N ASN A 615 -14.00 -53.42 -14.29
CA ASN A 615 -14.55 -52.48 -15.24
C ASN A 615 -16.00 -52.14 -14.88
N TYR A 616 -16.25 -51.04 -14.20
CA TYR A 616 -17.57 -50.60 -13.73
C TYR A 616 -18.57 -50.40 -14.85
N ASN A 617 -18.16 -50.17 -16.09
CA ASN A 617 -19.05 -50.05 -17.25
C ASN A 617 -19.68 -51.36 -17.69
N GLU A 618 -19.20 -52.49 -17.18
CA GLU A 618 -19.75 -53.81 -17.48
C GLU A 618 -20.89 -54.22 -16.54
N TYR A 619 -21.21 -53.41 -15.52
CA TYR A 619 -22.25 -53.69 -14.52
C TYR A 619 -23.48 -52.81 -14.67
N LEU A 620 -24.62 -53.29 -14.17
CA LEU A 620 -25.80 -52.45 -14.04
C LEU A 620 -25.63 -51.45 -12.91
N GLU A 621 -26.27 -50.27 -13.00
CA GLU A 621 -26.15 -49.18 -12.02
C GLU A 621 -26.34 -49.65 -10.55
N LYS A 622 -27.32 -50.50 -10.29
CA LYS A 622 -27.56 -51.08 -8.96
C LYS A 622 -26.42 -51.97 -8.46
N ASP A 623 -25.72 -52.65 -9.37
CA ASP A 623 -24.61 -53.57 -9.07
C ASP A 623 -23.31 -52.79 -8.90
N VAL A 624 -23.15 -51.64 -9.61
CA VAL A 624 -22.08 -50.64 -9.35
C VAL A 624 -22.19 -50.11 -7.93
N VAL A 625 -23.37 -49.68 -7.48
CA VAL A 625 -23.62 -49.21 -6.11
C VAL A 625 -23.25 -50.32 -5.08
N ALA A 626 -23.55 -51.57 -5.37
CA ALA A 626 -23.21 -52.67 -4.48
C ALA A 626 -21.68 -52.91 -4.42
N ILE A 627 -20.98 -52.76 -5.55
CA ILE A 627 -19.50 -52.83 -5.59
C ILE A 627 -18.87 -51.67 -4.80
N GLU A 628 -19.36 -50.46 -5.02
CA GLU A 628 -18.91 -49.26 -4.28
C GLU A 628 -19.08 -49.41 -2.75
N ASP A 629 -20.19 -50.01 -2.30
CA ASP A 629 -20.42 -50.26 -0.87
C ASP A 629 -19.44 -51.27 -0.30
N ILE A 630 -19.07 -52.32 -1.07
CA ILE A 630 -18.04 -53.30 -0.68
C ILE A 630 -16.69 -52.60 -0.59
N VAL A 631 -16.31 -51.80 -1.60
CA VAL A 631 -15.06 -51.04 -1.64
C VAL A 631 -14.97 -50.08 -0.46
N LYS A 632 -16.05 -49.34 -0.19
CA LYS A 632 -16.12 -48.43 0.97
C LYS A 632 -15.90 -49.16 2.29
N LYS A 633 -16.58 -50.27 2.54
CA LYS A 633 -16.41 -51.08 3.77
C LYS A 633 -15.00 -51.64 3.92
N ALA A 634 -14.39 -52.07 2.83
CA ALA A 634 -13.01 -52.49 2.83
C ALA A 634 -12.06 -51.37 3.20
N ASN A 635 -12.21 -50.18 2.64
CA ASN A 635 -11.43 -49.01 2.97
C ASN A 635 -11.59 -48.59 4.45
N GLU A 636 -12.82 -48.60 4.99
CA GLU A 636 -13.03 -48.37 6.42
C GLU A 636 -12.19 -49.31 7.28
N LYS A 637 -12.20 -50.60 6.98
CA LYS A 637 -11.38 -51.61 7.70
C LYS A 637 -9.87 -51.39 7.50
N ILE A 638 -9.41 -50.98 6.30
CA ILE A 638 -7.98 -50.69 6.03
C ILE A 638 -7.55 -49.48 6.88
N VAL A 639 -8.35 -48.43 6.96
CA VAL A 639 -8.06 -47.28 7.80
C VAL A 639 -8.04 -47.66 9.29
N GLU A 640 -9.02 -48.45 9.78
CA GLU A 640 -9.09 -48.91 11.16
C GLU A 640 -7.84 -49.77 11.56
N ASN A 641 -7.24 -50.43 10.59
CA ASN A 641 -5.98 -51.18 10.77
C ASN A 641 -4.73 -50.34 10.41
N ALA A 642 -4.83 -49.03 10.36
CA ALA A 642 -3.71 -48.11 10.11
C ALA A 642 -2.90 -48.44 8.85
N TYR A 643 -3.57 -48.88 7.80
CA TYR A 643 -2.94 -49.32 6.53
C TYR A 643 -1.88 -50.42 6.69
N ASP A 644 -2.01 -51.31 7.70
CA ASP A 644 -1.17 -52.46 7.85
C ASP A 644 -1.25 -53.33 6.57
N LEU A 645 -0.12 -53.53 5.90
CA LEU A 645 -0.08 -54.19 4.58
C LEU A 645 -0.63 -55.60 4.62
N THR A 646 -0.28 -56.42 5.64
CA THR A 646 -0.76 -57.81 5.74
C THR A 646 -2.26 -57.89 5.90
N LYS A 647 -2.81 -57.07 6.78
CA LYS A 647 -4.26 -57.00 6.98
C LYS A 647 -4.98 -56.39 5.78
N SER A 648 -4.37 -55.41 5.13
CA SER A 648 -4.93 -54.86 3.90
C SER A 648 -5.04 -55.87 2.80
N VAL A 649 -4.03 -56.76 2.61
CA VAL A 649 -4.07 -57.89 1.66
C VAL A 649 -5.24 -58.83 1.98
N GLU A 650 -5.44 -59.20 3.25
CA GLU A 650 -6.56 -60.06 3.66
C GLU A 650 -7.91 -59.41 3.41
N ILE A 651 -8.09 -58.14 3.82
CA ILE A 651 -9.32 -57.37 3.62
C ILE A 651 -9.64 -57.25 2.12
N ILE A 652 -8.65 -56.96 1.28
CA ILE A 652 -8.81 -56.82 -0.17
C ILE A 652 -9.22 -58.14 -0.81
N LYS A 653 -8.58 -59.25 -0.41
CA LYS A 653 -8.95 -60.58 -0.88
C LYS A 653 -10.38 -60.95 -0.53
N GLU A 654 -10.86 -60.68 0.70
CA GLU A 654 -12.24 -60.87 1.10
C GLU A 654 -13.18 -60.02 0.25
N ALA A 655 -12.88 -58.74 0.07
CA ALA A 655 -13.69 -57.83 -0.71
C ALA A 655 -13.80 -58.23 -2.19
N ARG A 656 -12.70 -58.71 -2.79
CA ARG A 656 -12.72 -59.25 -4.16
C ARG A 656 -13.59 -60.49 -4.29
N VAL A 657 -13.59 -61.37 -3.31
CA VAL A 657 -14.50 -62.53 -3.27
C VAL A 657 -15.96 -62.07 -3.22
N GLU A 658 -16.29 -61.00 -2.53
CA GLU A 658 -17.65 -60.48 -2.51
C GLU A 658 -18.01 -59.82 -3.86
N ILE A 659 -17.10 -59.04 -4.45
CA ILE A 659 -17.31 -58.43 -5.79
C ILE A 659 -17.52 -59.48 -6.87
N SER A 660 -16.73 -60.58 -6.84
CA SER A 660 -16.86 -61.67 -7.82
C SER A 660 -18.23 -62.40 -7.83
N LYS A 661 -19.03 -62.21 -6.79
CA LYS A 661 -20.42 -62.74 -6.72
C LYS A 661 -21.42 -61.83 -7.43
N ILE A 662 -21.06 -60.61 -7.76
CA ILE A 662 -21.92 -59.66 -8.44
C ILE A 662 -21.86 -59.90 -9.95
N LYS A 663 -22.99 -60.06 -10.59
CA LYS A 663 -23.08 -60.39 -12.01
C LYS A 663 -22.90 -59.13 -12.87
N THR A 664 -22.21 -59.27 -13.99
CA THR A 664 -22.13 -58.27 -15.03
C THR A 664 -23.51 -58.10 -15.73
N ALA A 665 -23.69 -56.96 -16.43
CA ALA A 665 -24.90 -56.69 -17.20
C ALA A 665 -25.16 -57.79 -18.28
N SER A 666 -24.08 -58.31 -18.88
CA SER A 666 -24.17 -59.39 -19.86
C SER A 666 -24.61 -60.71 -19.22
N GLU A 667 -24.12 -61.03 -18.01
CA GLU A 667 -24.56 -62.23 -17.26
C GLU A 667 -26.00 -62.14 -16.79
N HIS A 668 -26.48 -60.93 -16.41
CA HIS A 668 -27.88 -60.70 -16.12
C HIS A 668 -28.76 -60.89 -17.37
N THR A 669 -28.31 -60.35 -18.48
CA THR A 669 -29.06 -60.47 -19.77
C THR A 669 -29.06 -61.92 -20.24
N SER A 670 -27.94 -62.66 -20.19
CA SER A 670 -27.85 -64.06 -20.55
C SER A 670 -28.74 -64.94 -19.66
N ALA A 671 -28.73 -64.68 -18.34
CA ALA A 671 -29.61 -65.41 -17.42
C ALA A 671 -31.11 -65.13 -17.69
N ALA A 672 -31.49 -63.88 -18.02
CA ALA A 672 -32.85 -63.49 -18.37
C ALA A 672 -33.29 -64.14 -19.69
N ILE A 673 -32.40 -64.20 -20.69
CA ILE A 673 -32.64 -64.88 -21.97
C ILE A 673 -32.91 -66.39 -21.76
N GLU A 674 -32.06 -67.05 -20.99
CA GLU A 674 -32.23 -68.50 -20.71
C GLU A 674 -33.53 -68.79 -19.93
N MET A 675 -33.90 -67.91 -18.99
CA MET A 675 -35.16 -68.02 -18.26
C MET A 675 -36.37 -67.77 -19.21
N ALA A 676 -36.30 -66.78 -20.10
CA ALA A 676 -37.33 -66.51 -21.11
C ALA A 676 -37.46 -67.70 -22.10
N LYS A 677 -36.35 -68.28 -22.54
CA LYS A 677 -36.35 -69.48 -23.39
C LYS A 677 -37.05 -70.65 -22.70
N LYS A 678 -36.75 -70.89 -21.43
CA LYS A 678 -37.38 -71.95 -20.63
C LYS A 678 -38.90 -71.72 -20.52
N ASP A 679 -39.31 -70.52 -20.15
CA ASP A 679 -40.71 -70.15 -20.00
C ASP A 679 -41.50 -70.26 -21.33
N ALA A 680 -40.89 -69.82 -22.44
CA ALA A 680 -41.49 -69.92 -23.77
C ALA A 680 -41.68 -71.39 -24.17
N LYS A 681 -40.64 -72.20 -23.90
CA LYS A 681 -40.73 -73.66 -24.15
C LYS A 681 -41.82 -74.31 -23.34
N GLU A 682 -41.94 -74.07 -22.06
CA GLU A 682 -42.94 -74.59 -21.15
C GLU A 682 -44.34 -74.17 -21.60
N LYS A 683 -44.58 -72.88 -21.96
CA LYS A 683 -45.86 -72.40 -22.45
C LYS A 683 -46.31 -73.04 -23.75
N VAL A 684 -45.43 -73.21 -24.73
CA VAL A 684 -45.69 -73.83 -26.00
C VAL A 684 -46.07 -75.33 -25.84
N TYR A 685 -45.24 -76.07 -25.09
CA TYR A 685 -45.53 -77.49 -24.84
C TYR A 685 -46.84 -77.70 -24.10
N LYS A 686 -47.10 -76.94 -23.03
CA LYS A 686 -48.32 -76.96 -22.26
C LYS A 686 -49.60 -76.71 -23.14
N SER A 687 -49.43 -75.79 -24.13
CA SER A 687 -50.56 -75.49 -25.08
C SER A 687 -50.86 -76.60 -26.05
N ILE A 688 -49.95 -77.51 -26.31
CA ILE A 688 -50.05 -78.64 -27.26
C ILE A 688 -50.48 -79.92 -26.57
N GLU A 689 -50.01 -80.21 -25.34
CA GLU A 689 -50.35 -81.41 -24.57
C GLU A 689 -51.82 -81.64 -24.34
N SER A 690 -52.59 -80.61 -24.32
CA SER A 690 -54.09 -80.66 -24.11
C SER A 690 -54.88 -80.92 -25.37
N LYS A 691 -54.27 -81.09 -26.56
CA LYS A 691 -54.96 -81.16 -27.85
C LYS A 691 -54.67 -82.49 -28.54
N LYS A 692 -55.74 -83.13 -29.11
CA LYS A 692 -55.64 -84.34 -29.94
C LYS A 692 -55.56 -83.97 -31.43
N TYR A 693 -54.50 -84.38 -32.12
CA TYR A 693 -54.30 -84.05 -33.54
C TYR A 693 -54.45 -85.35 -34.38
N SER A 694 -54.93 -85.22 -35.65
CA SER A 694 -54.89 -86.32 -36.62
C SER A 694 -53.42 -86.64 -37.00
N LYS A 695 -53.12 -87.90 -37.44
CA LYS A 695 -51.72 -88.30 -37.75
C LYS A 695 -50.99 -87.29 -38.67
N LYS A 696 -51.65 -86.78 -39.71
CA LYS A 696 -51.16 -85.85 -40.69
C LYS A 696 -50.91 -84.44 -40.04
N ASN A 697 -51.72 -84.02 -39.06
CA ASN A 697 -51.57 -82.77 -38.36
C ASN A 697 -50.49 -82.91 -37.24
N GLN A 698 -50.27 -84.12 -36.68
CA GLN A 698 -49.24 -84.39 -35.71
C GLN A 698 -47.84 -84.17 -36.33
N GLU A 699 -47.60 -84.68 -37.55
CA GLU A 699 -46.36 -84.52 -38.27
C GLU A 699 -46.06 -83.03 -38.55
N LYS A 700 -47.06 -82.14 -38.80
CA LYS A 700 -46.93 -80.72 -38.96
C LYS A 700 -46.62 -80.05 -37.64
N VAL A 701 -47.25 -80.44 -36.54
CA VAL A 701 -47.04 -79.93 -35.21
C VAL A 701 -45.60 -80.24 -34.76
N ASP A 702 -45.14 -81.52 -35.04
CA ASP A 702 -43.78 -81.91 -34.69
C ASP A 702 -42.74 -81.15 -35.49
N GLN A 703 -43.01 -80.83 -36.76
CA GLN A 703 -42.10 -79.91 -37.54
C GLN A 703 -42.13 -78.51 -37.03
N ILE A 704 -43.25 -77.92 -36.67
CA ILE A 704 -43.37 -76.56 -36.09
C ILE A 704 -42.62 -76.51 -34.73
N LEU A 705 -42.76 -77.55 -33.91
CA LEU A 705 -42.01 -77.63 -32.65
C LEU A 705 -40.50 -77.64 -32.85
N LYS A 706 -40.07 -78.40 -33.84
CA LYS A 706 -38.66 -78.53 -34.21
C LYS A 706 -38.12 -77.16 -34.69
N ASP A 707 -38.86 -76.44 -35.53
CA ASP A 707 -38.51 -75.13 -36.03
C ASP A 707 -38.52 -74.09 -34.89
N PHE A 708 -39.52 -74.16 -33.97
CA PHE A 708 -39.57 -73.33 -32.76
C PHE A 708 -38.37 -73.57 -31.87
N GLU A 709 -38.02 -74.82 -31.58
CA GLU A 709 -36.85 -75.14 -30.76
C GLU A 709 -35.53 -74.62 -31.38
N SER A 710 -35.40 -74.76 -32.71
CA SER A 710 -34.24 -74.21 -33.41
C SER A 710 -34.15 -72.71 -33.25
N LYS A 711 -35.21 -72.00 -33.52
CA LYS A 711 -35.28 -70.52 -33.37
C LYS A 711 -35.08 -70.07 -31.94
N LEU A 712 -35.67 -70.79 -30.97
CA LEU A 712 -35.51 -70.48 -29.54
C LEU A 712 -34.09 -70.65 -29.08
N ASN A 713 -33.37 -71.68 -29.60
CA ASN A 713 -31.95 -71.89 -29.28
C ASN A 713 -31.03 -70.81 -29.91
N GLU A 714 -31.41 -70.23 -31.04
CA GLU A 714 -30.69 -69.21 -31.76
C GLU A 714 -30.96 -67.80 -31.18
N ALA A 715 -31.96 -67.63 -30.33
CA ALA A 715 -32.27 -66.32 -29.75
C ALA A 715 -31.16 -65.83 -28.84
N THR A 716 -30.67 -64.59 -29.08
CA THR A 716 -29.60 -63.95 -28.36
C THR A 716 -30.02 -62.68 -27.62
N ASP A 717 -31.31 -62.28 -27.69
CA ASP A 717 -31.93 -61.17 -27.01
C ASP A 717 -33.32 -61.54 -26.49
N LEU A 718 -33.95 -60.59 -25.77
CA LEU A 718 -35.26 -60.81 -25.13
C LEU A 718 -36.42 -60.43 -26.03
N ASP A 719 -36.21 -59.77 -27.14
CA ASP A 719 -37.20 -59.38 -28.13
C ASP A 719 -37.37 -60.50 -29.16
#